data_51a0f1dad328c16cfac67b5214afe71e
#
_entry.id   51a0f1dad328c16cfac67b5214afe71e
#
_cell.length_a   1.000
_cell.length_b   1.000
_cell.length_c   1.000
_cell.angle_alpha   90.00
_cell.angle_beta   90.00
_cell.angle_gamma   90.00
#
_symmetry.space_group_name_H-M   'P 1'
#
loop_
_entity.id
_entity.type
_entity.pdbx_description
1 polymer ?
#
loop_
_entity_poly.entity_id
_entity_poly.type
_entity_poly.pdbx_seq_one_letter_code
_entity_poly.pdbx_strand_id
1 'polypeptide(L)'
;MEHKLFNSKPDGRKPYTVVIPPPNVTGVLHMGHMLNETIQDILVRRARMEGKNACWVPGTDHASIATEAKVVARLAERGIKKSDLSREDFLKHAWDWTDEHGGIILKQLRRLGASCDWDRTSFTMDEIRSKSVIKVFVDLYRKGLIYRGVRMVNWDPKAKTALSDEEVVYKEEHTKLYYMKYRVASDDGLGATGEEGEIIHEDAEGRYAVVATTRPETIMGDVAMCINPNDPKNHWLKGKKVIVPLVGRVIPVIEDEYVDIEFGTGCLKVTPAHDVNDHMLGEKYNLETIDIFNDDATISEAAGMYVGQDRFDVRRQIAKDLEAAGLMERIEDYDNKIGCSERTGVPIEPKLSTQWFLKMQHFADLALPPVMNDEIRFYPVKYKNTYRHWLENIKDWCISRQLWWGHRIPAYYLPSGGYVVAETEQEALALAREKSGNPALQLSDLKQDEDALDTWFSSWLWPISLFNGILDPDNEEFKYYYPTSVLVTGPDIIFFWVARMIMAGYEYTGKFPFKDVYFTGIVRDKLGRKMSKSLGNSPDPLDLIDKYGADGVRMGMMLSAPAGNDILFDESLCEQGRNFCNKIWNAFRLVQGWTVSETLPQNDVAALAINWFGAQMRSSAAVIADHFSKYRLSDALMEVYHLFWDEFSAWFLELVKPAYGQAIDAATYQATLSFFNDLLHLLHPFMPFITEELWQNISERRDGESIMTSPQTIQAPLDADKRQIDNFAAVKQVITNIRGIRSSKNISPKEPLVLQVIGENPVEAYNCIISKLANISEIAAVTVKGEGASTFMVGTSEYALLLGNLIDAEAEITKAQAELKHLEGFLAGVEKKLGNKRFVEGAPAAVVELERKKKADAETKIAVLKETLKSLGA
;
A
#
# COMPACT_ATOMS: atom_id res chain seq x y z
N MET A 1 -13.69 -20.10 -16.18
CA MET A 1 -12.94 -19.62 -17.36
C MET A 1 -13.51 -20.17 -18.66
N GLU A 2 -13.83 -21.44 -18.72
CA GLU A 2 -14.38 -22.09 -19.92
C GLU A 2 -15.62 -21.37 -20.48
N HIS A 3 -16.56 -21.01 -19.62
CA HIS A 3 -17.79 -20.28 -19.98
C HIS A 3 -17.60 -18.77 -20.12
N LYS A 4 -16.37 -18.24 -20.07
CA LYS A 4 -16.04 -16.82 -20.20
C LYS A 4 -16.84 -15.88 -19.28
N LEU A 5 -17.18 -16.33 -18.08
CA LEU A 5 -17.98 -15.54 -17.11
C LEU A 5 -17.28 -14.27 -16.60
N PHE A 6 -15.97 -14.15 -16.83
CA PHE A 6 -15.20 -12.95 -16.48
C PHE A 6 -15.19 -11.91 -17.60
N ASN A 7 -15.60 -12.30 -18.82
CA ASN A 7 -15.57 -11.43 -19.98
C ASN A 7 -16.68 -10.38 -19.92
N SER A 8 -16.39 -9.21 -20.44
CA SER A 8 -17.31 -8.08 -20.51
C SER A 8 -17.39 -7.55 -21.92
N LYS A 9 -18.61 -7.21 -22.34
CA LYS A 9 -18.90 -6.46 -23.57
C LYS A 9 -19.91 -5.36 -23.23
N PRO A 10 -19.88 -4.20 -23.90
CA PRO A 10 -20.89 -3.18 -23.71
C PRO A 10 -22.30 -3.74 -23.84
N ASP A 11 -23.16 -3.45 -22.86
CA ASP A 11 -24.57 -3.82 -22.83
C ASP A 11 -25.41 -2.77 -22.05
N GLY A 12 -26.68 -3.04 -21.80
CA GLY A 12 -27.57 -2.13 -21.07
C GLY A 12 -27.34 -2.02 -19.56
N ARG A 13 -26.46 -2.82 -18.98
CA ARG A 13 -26.15 -2.77 -17.53
C ARG A 13 -25.20 -1.62 -17.21
N LYS A 14 -25.22 -1.19 -15.95
CA LYS A 14 -24.25 -0.20 -15.47
C LYS A 14 -22.83 -0.79 -15.46
N PRO A 15 -21.85 -0.17 -16.13
CA PRO A 15 -20.47 -0.66 -16.09
C PRO A 15 -19.84 -0.51 -14.71
N TYR A 16 -18.97 -1.46 -14.37
CA TYR A 16 -18.05 -1.37 -13.26
C TYR A 16 -16.66 -1.76 -13.76
N THR A 17 -15.86 -0.77 -14.06
CA THR A 17 -14.57 -0.96 -14.71
C THR A 17 -13.43 -0.79 -13.73
N VAL A 18 -12.53 -1.75 -13.72
CA VAL A 18 -11.27 -1.71 -12.97
C VAL A 18 -10.13 -2.02 -13.92
N VAL A 19 -9.05 -1.26 -13.82
CA VAL A 19 -7.81 -1.51 -14.56
C VAL A 19 -6.73 -1.89 -13.58
N ILE A 20 -6.03 -2.98 -13.87
CA ILE A 20 -4.96 -3.48 -13.00
C ILE A 20 -3.81 -2.45 -12.97
N PRO A 21 -3.18 -2.15 -11.80
CA PRO A 21 -1.85 -1.59 -11.81
C PRO A 21 -0.90 -2.59 -12.48
N PRO A 22 -0.44 -2.34 -13.72
CA PRO A 22 0.25 -3.36 -14.49
C PRO A 22 1.58 -3.74 -13.82
N PRO A 23 1.76 -5.00 -13.36
CA PRO A 23 3.01 -5.39 -12.73
C PRO A 23 4.18 -5.32 -13.70
N ASN A 24 5.32 -4.86 -13.21
CA ASN A 24 6.56 -4.80 -13.96
C ASN A 24 7.07 -6.20 -14.32
N VAL A 25 7.44 -6.43 -15.59
CA VAL A 25 8.00 -7.72 -16.06
C VAL A 25 9.43 -7.98 -15.57
N THR A 26 9.74 -7.55 -14.36
CA THR A 26 11.06 -7.70 -13.71
C THR A 26 11.23 -8.97 -12.88
N GLY A 27 10.19 -9.78 -12.79
CA GLY A 27 10.20 -11.06 -12.06
C GLY A 27 8.79 -11.47 -11.58
N VAL A 28 8.74 -12.37 -10.59
CA VAL A 28 7.50 -12.89 -10.01
C VAL A 28 6.81 -11.86 -9.11
N LEU A 29 5.52 -12.02 -8.83
CA LEU A 29 4.77 -11.18 -7.89
C LEU A 29 5.25 -11.37 -6.45
N HIS A 30 4.99 -10.41 -5.59
CA HIS A 30 5.25 -10.45 -4.14
C HIS A 30 3.95 -10.18 -3.36
N MET A 31 4.01 -10.28 -2.02
CA MET A 31 2.81 -10.20 -1.16
C MET A 31 2.04 -8.86 -1.32
N GLY A 32 2.72 -7.76 -1.65
CA GLY A 32 2.04 -6.48 -1.95
C GLY A 32 1.13 -6.56 -3.17
N HIS A 33 1.53 -7.27 -4.22
CA HIS A 33 0.67 -7.54 -5.38
C HIS A 33 -0.50 -8.44 -4.99
N MET A 34 -0.26 -9.51 -4.18
CA MET A 34 -1.32 -10.39 -3.71
C MET A 34 -2.42 -9.63 -2.97
N LEU A 35 -2.04 -8.68 -2.11
CA LEU A 35 -3.00 -7.81 -1.43
C LEU A 35 -3.78 -6.94 -2.42
N ASN A 36 -3.07 -6.23 -3.29
CA ASN A 36 -3.67 -5.30 -4.25
C ASN A 36 -4.69 -6.01 -5.16
N GLU A 37 -4.29 -7.15 -5.74
CA GLU A 37 -5.13 -7.92 -6.66
C GLU A 37 -6.31 -8.59 -5.95
N THR A 38 -6.13 -9.02 -4.69
CA THR A 38 -7.24 -9.55 -3.88
C THR A 38 -8.30 -8.49 -3.63
N ILE A 39 -7.90 -7.25 -3.32
CA ILE A 39 -8.84 -6.14 -3.11
C ILE A 39 -9.61 -5.83 -4.39
N GLN A 40 -8.92 -5.75 -5.54
CA GLN A 40 -9.58 -5.52 -6.82
C GLN A 40 -10.59 -6.63 -7.13
N ASP A 41 -10.20 -7.89 -6.95
CA ASP A 41 -11.08 -9.04 -7.23
C ASP A 41 -12.33 -9.04 -6.34
N ILE A 42 -12.17 -8.70 -5.06
CA ILE A 42 -13.30 -8.55 -4.12
C ILE A 42 -14.32 -7.54 -4.65
N LEU A 43 -13.85 -6.36 -5.07
CA LEU A 43 -14.70 -5.29 -5.58
C LEU A 43 -15.38 -5.69 -6.90
N VAL A 44 -14.63 -6.32 -7.80
CA VAL A 44 -15.14 -6.76 -9.11
C VAL A 44 -16.17 -7.89 -8.97
N ARG A 45 -15.91 -8.89 -8.12
CA ARG A 45 -16.89 -9.98 -7.85
C ARG A 45 -18.15 -9.42 -7.22
N ARG A 46 -18.01 -8.53 -6.23
CA ARG A 46 -19.17 -7.85 -5.63
C ARG A 46 -20.01 -7.12 -6.67
N ALA A 47 -19.37 -6.36 -7.56
CA ALA A 47 -20.06 -5.65 -8.63
C ALA A 47 -20.83 -6.58 -9.58
N ARG A 48 -20.25 -7.73 -9.97
CA ARG A 48 -20.94 -8.75 -10.80
C ARG A 48 -22.16 -9.31 -10.07
N MET A 49 -22.03 -9.65 -8.79
CA MET A 49 -23.13 -10.16 -7.98
C MET A 49 -24.24 -9.13 -7.77
N GLU A 50 -23.93 -7.84 -7.86
CA GLU A 50 -24.91 -6.74 -7.88
C GLU A 50 -25.54 -6.51 -9.26
N GLY A 51 -25.27 -7.35 -10.24
CA GLY A 51 -25.81 -7.28 -11.59
C GLY A 51 -25.19 -6.22 -12.51
N LYS A 52 -24.06 -5.60 -12.10
CA LYS A 52 -23.30 -4.67 -12.94
C LYS A 52 -22.52 -5.41 -14.02
N ASN A 53 -22.22 -4.74 -15.12
CA ASN A 53 -21.31 -5.26 -16.14
C ASN A 53 -19.87 -4.95 -15.69
N ALA A 54 -19.25 -5.89 -15.00
CA ALA A 54 -17.92 -5.70 -14.43
C ALA A 54 -16.83 -6.09 -15.45
N CYS A 55 -15.97 -5.14 -15.78
CA CYS A 55 -14.80 -5.30 -16.64
C CYS A 55 -13.54 -5.06 -15.83
N TRP A 56 -12.72 -6.08 -15.63
CA TRP A 56 -11.42 -5.96 -14.99
C TRP A 56 -10.33 -6.33 -15.98
N VAL A 57 -9.57 -5.32 -16.44
CA VAL A 57 -8.59 -5.48 -17.51
C VAL A 57 -7.23 -5.83 -16.90
N PRO A 58 -6.66 -7.02 -17.18
CA PRO A 58 -5.33 -7.41 -16.76
C PRO A 58 -4.26 -6.85 -17.70
N GLY A 59 -3.02 -6.76 -17.22
CA GLY A 59 -1.89 -6.37 -18.06
C GLY A 59 -0.58 -6.36 -17.31
N THR A 60 0.49 -6.02 -18.03
CA THR A 60 1.86 -5.91 -17.51
C THR A 60 2.55 -4.67 -18.06
N ASP A 61 3.52 -4.15 -17.30
CA ASP A 61 4.35 -3.00 -17.68
C ASP A 61 5.74 -3.43 -18.12
N HIS A 62 6.23 -2.83 -19.19
CA HIS A 62 7.56 -3.07 -19.73
C HIS A 62 8.69 -2.57 -18.80
N ALA A 63 8.40 -1.61 -17.92
CA ALA A 63 9.27 -1.15 -16.83
C ALA A 63 10.68 -0.71 -17.27
N SER A 64 10.79 -0.10 -18.42
CA SER A 64 12.00 0.48 -19.05
C SER A 64 13.36 0.15 -18.38
N ILE A 65 13.84 1.03 -17.52
CA ILE A 65 15.15 0.90 -16.84
C ILE A 65 15.27 -0.38 -15.99
N ALA A 66 14.20 -0.77 -15.30
CA ALA A 66 14.24 -1.91 -14.38
C ALA A 66 14.35 -3.24 -15.15
N THR A 67 13.66 -3.38 -16.27
CA THR A 67 13.72 -4.56 -17.14
C THR A 67 15.05 -4.59 -17.91
N GLU A 68 15.49 -3.46 -18.48
CA GLU A 68 16.78 -3.39 -19.15
C GLU A 68 17.93 -3.80 -18.24
N ALA A 69 17.94 -3.34 -16.99
CA ALA A 69 18.96 -3.75 -16.00
C ALA A 69 18.96 -5.26 -15.74
N LYS A 70 17.78 -5.91 -15.72
CA LYS A 70 17.68 -7.38 -15.59
C LYS A 70 18.20 -8.13 -16.81
N VAL A 71 17.87 -7.64 -18.01
CA VAL A 71 18.37 -8.21 -19.27
C VAL A 71 19.88 -8.09 -19.35
N VAL A 72 20.46 -6.92 -19.04
CA VAL A 72 21.91 -6.69 -19.00
C VAL A 72 22.58 -7.63 -18.00
N ALA A 73 22.01 -7.82 -16.80
CA ALA A 73 22.55 -8.74 -15.81
C ALA A 73 22.56 -10.20 -16.34
N ARG A 74 21.44 -10.65 -16.94
CA ARG A 74 21.34 -11.99 -17.55
C ARG A 74 22.33 -12.20 -18.70
N LEU A 75 22.59 -11.17 -19.51
CA LEU A 75 23.58 -11.22 -20.56
C LEU A 75 25.02 -11.30 -19.99
N ALA A 76 25.30 -10.52 -18.95
CA ALA A 76 26.61 -10.54 -18.27
C ALA A 76 26.95 -11.91 -17.66
N GLU A 77 25.95 -12.64 -17.10
CA GLU A 77 26.11 -14.03 -16.63
C GLU A 77 26.57 -14.99 -17.77
N ARG A 78 26.23 -14.64 -19.02
CA ARG A 78 26.61 -15.37 -20.23
C ARG A 78 27.87 -14.83 -20.87
N GLY A 79 28.55 -13.85 -20.25
CA GLY A 79 29.75 -13.21 -20.76
C GLY A 79 29.51 -12.21 -21.90
N ILE A 80 28.27 -11.81 -22.14
CA ILE A 80 27.88 -10.85 -23.20
C ILE A 80 27.70 -9.46 -22.61
N LYS A 81 28.37 -8.45 -23.18
CA LYS A 81 28.16 -7.05 -22.79
C LYS A 81 27.15 -6.40 -23.74
N LYS A 82 26.36 -5.49 -23.23
CA LYS A 82 25.41 -4.70 -24.05
C LYS A 82 26.12 -3.97 -25.20
N SER A 83 27.33 -3.45 -24.95
CA SER A 83 28.14 -2.76 -25.95
C SER A 83 28.55 -3.63 -27.16
N ASP A 84 28.48 -4.96 -27.03
CA ASP A 84 28.86 -5.90 -28.08
C ASP A 84 27.67 -6.24 -29.00
N LEU A 85 26.47 -5.73 -28.69
CA LEU A 85 25.23 -6.00 -29.39
C LEU A 85 24.73 -4.78 -30.19
N SER A 86 24.03 -5.06 -31.29
CA SER A 86 23.19 -4.05 -31.93
C SER A 86 21.93 -3.80 -31.07
N ARG A 87 21.25 -2.65 -31.29
CA ARG A 87 19.97 -2.38 -30.65
C ARG A 87 18.96 -3.51 -30.94
N GLU A 88 18.87 -3.96 -32.17
CA GLU A 88 17.95 -5.00 -32.61
C GLU A 88 18.21 -6.33 -31.89
N ASP A 89 19.48 -6.72 -31.74
CA ASP A 89 19.83 -7.96 -31.04
C ASP A 89 19.58 -7.87 -29.55
N PHE A 90 19.87 -6.72 -28.93
CA PHE A 90 19.53 -6.50 -27.55
C PHE A 90 18.01 -6.58 -27.31
N LEU A 91 17.21 -5.97 -28.18
CA LEU A 91 15.74 -5.98 -28.08
C LEU A 91 15.17 -7.41 -28.19
N LYS A 92 15.76 -8.31 -28.98
CA LYS A 92 15.37 -9.74 -28.99
C LYS A 92 15.48 -10.36 -27.60
N HIS A 93 16.61 -10.14 -26.91
CA HIS A 93 16.80 -10.63 -25.55
C HIS A 93 15.82 -10.01 -24.54
N ALA A 94 15.44 -8.74 -24.73
CA ALA A 94 14.48 -8.06 -23.89
C ALA A 94 13.06 -8.59 -24.11
N TRP A 95 12.67 -8.92 -25.34
CA TRP A 95 11.40 -9.57 -25.64
C TRP A 95 11.34 -11.00 -25.10
N ASP A 96 12.39 -11.80 -25.25
CA ASP A 96 12.47 -13.15 -24.64
C ASP A 96 12.28 -13.10 -23.12
N TRP A 97 12.90 -12.10 -22.47
CA TRP A 97 12.73 -11.87 -21.03
C TRP A 97 11.26 -11.53 -20.67
N THR A 98 10.64 -10.67 -21.46
CA THR A 98 9.27 -10.19 -21.25
C THR A 98 8.24 -11.31 -21.43
N ASP A 99 8.40 -12.14 -22.45
CA ASP A 99 7.52 -13.29 -22.69
C ASP A 99 7.61 -14.32 -21.55
N GLU A 100 8.81 -14.59 -21.06
CA GLU A 100 9.02 -15.50 -19.93
C GLU A 100 8.34 -14.97 -18.64
N HIS A 101 8.65 -13.74 -18.23
CA HIS A 101 8.23 -13.20 -16.94
C HIS A 101 6.78 -12.71 -16.94
N GLY A 102 6.30 -12.16 -18.05
CA GLY A 102 4.90 -11.79 -18.23
C GLY A 102 3.97 -13.00 -18.10
N GLY A 103 4.35 -14.13 -18.68
CA GLY A 103 3.60 -15.39 -18.55
C GLY A 103 3.52 -15.91 -17.11
N ILE A 104 4.60 -15.79 -16.34
CA ILE A 104 4.64 -16.18 -14.92
C ILE A 104 3.69 -15.31 -14.10
N ILE A 105 3.74 -13.98 -14.27
CA ILE A 105 2.89 -13.01 -13.57
C ILE A 105 1.41 -13.34 -13.78
N LEU A 106 0.99 -13.51 -15.03
CA LEU A 106 -0.40 -13.82 -15.37
C LEU A 106 -0.85 -15.18 -14.80
N LYS A 107 0.06 -16.16 -14.74
CA LYS A 107 -0.22 -17.45 -14.09
C LYS A 107 -0.41 -17.29 -12.58
N GLN A 108 0.42 -16.51 -11.92
CA GLN A 108 0.28 -16.24 -10.48
C GLN A 108 -1.07 -15.57 -10.15
N LEU A 109 -1.50 -14.60 -10.96
CA LEU A 109 -2.80 -13.94 -10.80
C LEU A 109 -3.96 -14.94 -10.96
N ARG A 110 -3.90 -15.84 -11.94
CA ARG A 110 -4.91 -16.90 -12.10
C ARG A 110 -4.95 -17.88 -10.91
N ARG A 111 -3.77 -18.21 -10.36
CA ARG A 111 -3.68 -19.08 -9.17
C ARG A 111 -4.26 -18.42 -7.92
N LEU A 112 -4.15 -17.09 -7.80
CA LEU A 112 -4.78 -16.30 -6.72
C LEU A 112 -6.31 -16.27 -6.86
N GLY A 113 -6.85 -16.53 -8.04
CA GLY A 113 -8.28 -16.48 -8.32
C GLY A 113 -8.75 -15.14 -8.89
N ALA A 114 -7.85 -14.33 -9.43
CA ALA A 114 -8.22 -13.07 -10.07
C ALA A 114 -9.21 -13.28 -11.23
N SER A 115 -10.37 -12.65 -11.14
CA SER A 115 -11.47 -12.77 -12.11
C SER A 115 -11.39 -11.73 -13.23
N CYS A 116 -10.19 -11.54 -13.79
CA CYS A 116 -9.95 -10.64 -14.90
C CYS A 116 -10.62 -11.09 -16.21
N ASP A 117 -10.95 -10.15 -17.07
CA ASP A 117 -11.26 -10.41 -18.47
C ASP A 117 -9.95 -10.73 -19.23
N TRP A 118 -9.57 -12.00 -19.20
CA TRP A 118 -8.28 -12.48 -19.72
C TRP A 118 -8.10 -12.30 -21.21
N ASP A 119 -9.20 -12.16 -21.98
CA ASP A 119 -9.15 -11.88 -23.41
C ASP A 119 -8.68 -10.44 -23.68
N ARG A 120 -8.75 -9.55 -22.69
CA ARG A 120 -8.27 -8.17 -22.74
C ARG A 120 -6.85 -7.97 -22.20
N THR A 121 -6.12 -9.06 -21.96
CA THR A 121 -4.74 -8.97 -21.46
C THR A 121 -3.91 -8.02 -22.34
N SER A 122 -3.34 -6.99 -21.73
CA SER A 122 -2.65 -5.91 -22.42
C SER A 122 -1.23 -5.73 -21.90
N PHE A 123 -0.37 -5.18 -22.74
CA PHE A 123 1.02 -4.86 -22.40
C PHE A 123 1.32 -3.40 -22.76
N THR A 124 2.02 -2.67 -21.92
CA THR A 124 2.26 -1.24 -22.16
C THR A 124 3.05 -0.95 -23.44
N MET A 125 3.72 -1.93 -24.04
CA MET A 125 4.40 -1.82 -25.34
C MET A 125 3.73 -2.60 -26.46
N ASP A 126 2.47 -3.04 -26.31
CA ASP A 126 1.75 -3.58 -27.46
C ASP A 126 1.43 -2.51 -28.51
N GLU A 127 0.96 -2.92 -29.67
CA GLU A 127 0.79 -2.05 -30.85
C GLU A 127 -0.11 -0.83 -30.56
N ILE A 128 -1.29 -1.04 -29.95
CA ILE A 128 -2.25 0.05 -29.70
C ILE A 128 -1.70 1.01 -28.65
N ARG A 129 -1.11 0.51 -27.57
CA ARG A 129 -0.51 1.33 -26.51
C ARG A 129 0.69 2.10 -27.04
N SER A 130 1.55 1.46 -27.82
CA SER A 130 2.70 2.12 -28.44
C SER A 130 2.29 3.24 -29.39
N LYS A 131 1.31 3.01 -30.27
CA LYS A 131 0.76 4.08 -31.15
C LYS A 131 0.15 5.22 -30.34
N SER A 132 -0.55 4.92 -29.26
CA SER A 132 -1.12 5.94 -28.38
C SER A 132 -0.06 6.82 -27.73
N VAL A 133 1.03 6.21 -27.23
CA VAL A 133 2.18 6.91 -26.62
C VAL A 133 2.84 7.84 -27.64
N ILE A 134 3.13 7.36 -28.84
CA ILE A 134 3.76 8.16 -29.90
C ILE A 134 2.87 9.32 -30.31
N LYS A 135 1.57 9.08 -30.52
CA LYS A 135 0.59 10.14 -30.82
C LYS A 135 0.55 11.23 -29.74
N VAL A 136 0.52 10.82 -28.48
CA VAL A 136 0.51 11.74 -27.33
C VAL A 136 1.79 12.57 -27.29
N PHE A 137 2.95 11.96 -27.50
CA PHE A 137 4.23 12.68 -27.54
C PHE A 137 4.22 13.75 -28.64
N VAL A 138 3.81 13.40 -29.85
CA VAL A 138 3.76 14.31 -30.98
C VAL A 138 2.76 15.45 -30.76
N ASP A 139 1.59 15.15 -30.20
CA ASP A 139 0.56 16.13 -29.85
C ASP A 139 1.06 17.14 -28.82
N LEU A 140 1.64 16.65 -27.70
CA LEU A 140 2.19 17.51 -26.66
C LEU A 140 3.39 18.35 -27.15
N TYR A 141 4.21 17.79 -28.04
CA TYR A 141 5.28 18.55 -28.70
C TYR A 141 4.72 19.69 -29.57
N ARG A 142 3.70 19.41 -30.37
CA ARG A 142 3.02 20.42 -31.20
C ARG A 142 2.36 21.53 -30.38
N LYS A 143 1.86 21.20 -29.19
CA LYS A 143 1.32 22.15 -28.21
C LYS A 143 2.42 22.96 -27.49
N GLY A 144 3.70 22.65 -27.72
CA GLY A 144 4.83 23.29 -27.04
C GLY A 144 4.96 22.92 -25.57
N LEU A 145 4.33 21.84 -25.15
CA LEU A 145 4.42 21.30 -23.79
C LEU A 145 5.62 20.35 -23.64
N ILE A 146 6.01 19.63 -24.71
CA ILE A 146 7.26 18.89 -24.76
C ILE A 146 8.34 19.74 -25.41
N TYR A 147 9.51 19.78 -24.80
CA TYR A 147 10.69 20.48 -25.33
C TYR A 147 11.97 19.68 -25.06
N ARG A 148 13.01 19.97 -25.87
CA ARG A 148 14.35 19.42 -25.70
C ARG A 148 15.29 20.54 -25.25
N GLY A 149 16.04 20.32 -24.18
CA GLY A 149 16.92 21.33 -23.63
C GLY A 149 18.00 20.78 -22.71
N VAL A 150 19.03 21.61 -22.44
CA VAL A 150 20.05 21.31 -21.44
C VAL A 150 19.53 21.71 -20.07
N ARG A 151 19.54 20.75 -19.14
CA ARG A 151 19.20 20.99 -17.75
C ARG A 151 20.05 20.13 -16.82
N MET A 152 20.16 20.55 -15.56
CA MET A 152 20.70 19.69 -14.52
C MET A 152 19.69 18.58 -14.24
N VAL A 153 20.14 17.31 -14.39
CA VAL A 153 19.34 16.11 -14.14
C VAL A 153 20.02 15.22 -13.11
N ASN A 154 19.24 14.37 -12.46
CA ASN A 154 19.76 13.28 -11.65
C ASN A 154 20.25 12.17 -12.61
N TRP A 155 21.52 11.84 -12.54
CA TRP A 155 22.14 10.83 -13.42
C TRP A 155 22.49 9.57 -12.65
N ASP A 156 22.08 8.42 -13.17
CA ASP A 156 22.48 7.10 -12.67
C ASP A 156 23.76 6.65 -13.42
N PRO A 157 24.94 6.68 -12.81
CA PRO A 157 26.18 6.35 -13.50
C PRO A 157 26.35 4.86 -13.81
N LYS A 158 25.63 3.99 -13.10
CA LYS A 158 25.66 2.54 -13.35
C LYS A 158 24.75 2.16 -14.52
N ALA A 159 23.55 2.73 -14.58
CA ALA A 159 22.63 2.55 -15.70
C ALA A 159 22.96 3.47 -16.88
N LYS A 160 23.79 4.50 -16.69
CA LYS A 160 24.16 5.53 -17.68
C LYS A 160 22.93 6.22 -18.27
N THR A 161 22.01 6.64 -17.41
CA THR A 161 20.75 7.28 -17.82
C THR A 161 20.27 8.34 -16.84
N ALA A 162 19.52 9.32 -17.34
CA ALA A 162 18.81 10.28 -16.52
C ALA A 162 17.69 9.62 -15.72
N LEU A 163 17.44 10.17 -14.54
CA LEU A 163 16.34 9.81 -13.64
C LEU A 163 15.44 11.03 -13.43
N SER A 164 14.18 10.81 -13.13
CA SER A 164 13.33 11.86 -12.57
C SER A 164 13.63 12.06 -11.07
N ASP A 165 13.24 13.21 -10.51
CA ASP A 165 13.49 13.54 -9.10
C ASP A 165 12.89 12.48 -8.16
N GLU A 166 11.76 11.91 -8.52
CA GLU A 166 11.03 10.92 -7.75
C GLU A 166 11.71 9.54 -7.72
N GLU A 167 12.60 9.24 -8.68
CA GLU A 167 13.37 7.98 -8.73
C GLU A 167 14.62 8.02 -7.84
N VAL A 168 14.82 9.13 -7.10
CA VAL A 168 15.94 9.30 -6.18
C VAL A 168 15.50 9.03 -4.74
N VAL A 169 16.12 8.03 -4.12
CA VAL A 169 15.87 7.64 -2.72
C VAL A 169 17.02 8.13 -1.85
N TYR A 170 16.71 8.90 -0.81
CA TYR A 170 17.72 9.39 0.11
C TYR A 170 18.06 8.35 1.19
N LYS A 171 19.36 8.08 1.35
CA LYS A 171 19.89 7.18 2.38
C LYS A 171 20.81 7.98 3.32
N GLU A 172 20.73 7.66 4.61
CA GLU A 172 21.70 8.17 5.58
C GLU A 172 23.01 7.40 5.46
N GLU A 173 24.13 8.11 5.28
CA GLU A 173 25.47 7.54 5.23
C GLU A 173 26.40 8.30 6.18
N HIS A 174 27.22 7.53 6.89
CA HIS A 174 28.37 8.07 7.64
C HIS A 174 29.49 8.35 6.66
N THR A 175 29.81 9.62 6.47
CA THR A 175 30.83 10.10 5.55
C THR A 175 31.81 11.04 6.26
N LYS A 176 32.69 11.63 5.53
CA LYS A 176 33.66 12.63 6.04
C LYS A 176 33.31 14.00 5.49
N LEU A 177 33.56 15.02 6.31
CA LEU A 177 33.57 16.42 5.92
C LEU A 177 35.02 16.87 5.87
N TYR A 178 35.45 17.32 4.70
CA TYR A 178 36.81 17.71 4.41
C TYR A 178 36.94 19.22 4.43
N TYR A 179 37.84 19.76 5.24
CA TYR A 179 38.14 21.19 5.34
C TYR A 179 39.42 21.49 4.59
N MET A 180 39.32 22.24 3.50
CA MET A 180 40.43 22.48 2.55
C MET A 180 40.82 23.94 2.51
N LYS A 181 42.10 24.20 2.31
CA LYS A 181 42.70 25.54 2.21
C LYS A 181 42.70 26.03 0.78
N TYR A 182 41.96 27.14 0.51
CA TYR A 182 41.99 27.86 -0.75
C TYR A 182 42.86 29.10 -0.56
N ARG A 183 44.06 29.09 -1.04
CA ARG A 183 45.00 30.20 -0.86
C ARG A 183 44.54 31.41 -1.64
N VAL A 184 44.75 32.63 -1.08
CA VAL A 184 44.49 33.85 -1.78
C VAL A 184 45.53 34.02 -2.90
N ALA A 185 45.09 34.28 -4.14
CA ALA A 185 45.95 34.28 -5.34
C ALA A 185 46.94 35.44 -5.41
N SER A 186 46.57 36.60 -4.88
CA SER A 186 47.44 37.75 -4.70
C SER A 186 47.01 38.54 -3.48
N ASP A 187 47.95 38.84 -2.59
CA ASP A 187 47.73 39.76 -1.52
C ASP A 187 48.08 41.15 -2.09
N ASP A 188 47.06 41.78 -2.72
CA ASP A 188 47.20 43.08 -3.40
C ASP A 188 47.27 44.26 -2.40
N GLY A 189 47.64 43.98 -1.16
CA GLY A 189 47.87 44.99 -0.12
C GLY A 189 46.57 45.59 0.46
N LEU A 190 45.44 45.14 0.00
CA LEU A 190 44.17 45.39 0.68
C LEU A 190 44.13 44.42 1.88
N GLY A 191 44.79 44.84 2.98
CA GLY A 191 44.84 44.08 4.21
C GLY A 191 43.49 43.77 4.73
N ALA A 192 43.43 42.88 5.72
CA ALA A 192 42.25 42.74 6.55
C ALA A 192 41.69 44.12 6.85
N THR A 193 40.39 44.32 6.65
CA THR A 193 39.77 45.64 6.88
C THR A 193 39.83 46.03 8.36
N GLY A 194 40.14 45.04 9.25
CA GLY A 194 40.17 45.17 10.70
C GLY A 194 38.80 45.38 11.29
N GLU A 195 37.76 44.94 10.55
CA GLU A 195 36.39 44.98 11.02
C GLU A 195 36.16 43.94 12.13
N GLU A 196 35.31 44.28 13.08
CA GLU A 196 34.96 43.39 14.19
C GLU A 196 34.25 42.14 13.70
N GLY A 197 34.81 40.97 14.00
CA GLY A 197 34.23 39.63 13.64
C GLY A 197 34.91 38.94 12.49
N GLU A 198 35.87 39.50 11.77
CA GLU A 198 36.65 38.82 10.71
C GLU A 198 37.47 37.64 11.26
N ILE A 199 37.48 36.54 10.52
CA ILE A 199 38.33 35.38 10.80
C ILE A 199 39.30 35.17 9.64
N ILE A 200 40.56 35.61 9.84
CA ILE A 200 41.61 35.53 8.84
C ILE A 200 42.48 34.29 9.15
N HIS A 201 42.55 33.37 8.21
CA HIS A 201 43.47 32.25 8.31
C HIS A 201 44.76 32.56 7.56
N GLU A 202 45.91 32.38 8.23
CA GLU A 202 47.24 32.63 7.67
C GLU A 202 48.23 31.58 8.15
N ASP A 203 49.13 31.11 7.27
CA ASP A 203 50.26 30.25 7.59
C ASP A 203 51.55 30.79 6.89
N ALA A 204 52.64 29.99 6.93
CA ALA A 204 53.89 30.38 6.34
C ALA A 204 53.85 30.62 4.81
N GLU A 205 52.81 30.13 4.14
CA GLU A 205 52.60 30.25 2.69
C GLU A 205 51.60 31.37 2.32
N GLY A 206 51.04 32.07 3.31
CA GLY A 206 50.14 33.21 3.13
C GLY A 206 48.71 32.95 3.61
N ARG A 207 47.80 33.86 3.25
CA ARG A 207 46.39 33.81 3.68
C ARG A 207 45.57 32.79 2.86
N TYR A 208 44.64 32.18 3.52
CA TYR A 208 43.75 31.21 2.87
C TYR A 208 42.31 31.26 3.44
N ALA A 209 41.33 30.94 2.59
CA ALA A 209 39.97 30.59 3.00
C ALA A 209 39.86 29.10 3.27
N VAL A 210 38.98 28.74 4.18
CA VAL A 210 38.67 27.31 4.47
C VAL A 210 37.31 26.93 3.89
N VAL A 211 37.29 25.92 3.05
CA VAL A 211 36.04 25.38 2.47
C VAL A 211 35.78 23.99 3.05
N ALA A 212 34.56 23.73 3.47
CA ALA A 212 34.11 22.42 3.94
C ALA A 212 33.27 21.72 2.88
N THR A 213 33.61 20.47 2.53
CA THR A 213 32.85 19.69 1.55
C THR A 213 32.84 18.20 1.89
N THR A 214 31.77 17.51 1.55
CA THR A 214 31.70 16.03 1.58
C THR A 214 32.21 15.39 0.28
N ARG A 215 32.49 16.21 -0.76
CA ARG A 215 32.85 15.80 -2.12
C ARG A 215 34.16 16.44 -2.60
N PRO A 216 35.30 16.15 -1.97
CA PRO A 216 36.58 16.78 -2.34
C PRO A 216 37.04 16.46 -3.78
N GLU A 217 36.57 15.34 -4.36
CA GLU A 217 36.83 14.96 -5.76
C GLU A 217 36.26 15.98 -6.77
N THR A 218 35.30 16.82 -6.40
CA THR A 218 34.73 17.79 -7.34
C THR A 218 35.50 19.11 -7.47
N ILE A 219 36.53 19.32 -6.67
CA ILE A 219 37.29 20.59 -6.71
C ILE A 219 37.93 20.87 -8.08
N MET A 220 38.19 19.83 -8.86
CA MET A 220 38.72 19.97 -10.23
C MET A 220 37.76 20.76 -11.16
N GLY A 221 36.48 20.81 -10.82
CA GLY A 221 35.47 21.59 -11.54
C GLY A 221 35.10 22.95 -10.90
N ASP A 222 35.82 23.37 -9.84
CA ASP A 222 35.50 24.62 -9.16
C ASP A 222 35.85 25.84 -10.04
N VAL A 223 34.92 26.78 -10.12
CA VAL A 223 35.04 28.01 -10.95
C VAL A 223 34.83 29.31 -10.17
N ALA A 224 34.32 29.24 -8.95
CA ALA A 224 34.22 30.34 -8.03
C ALA A 224 34.21 29.87 -6.58
N MET A 225 34.47 30.78 -5.65
CA MET A 225 34.13 30.66 -4.24
C MET A 225 33.01 31.66 -3.96
N CYS A 226 32.01 31.26 -3.19
CA CYS A 226 30.89 32.11 -2.81
C CYS A 226 30.91 32.37 -1.30
N ILE A 227 30.69 33.64 -0.90
CA ILE A 227 30.51 34.06 0.50
C ILE A 227 29.20 34.80 0.63
N ASN A 228 28.65 34.88 1.84
CA ASN A 228 27.49 35.69 2.09
C ASN A 228 27.92 37.15 2.28
N PRO A 229 27.32 38.16 1.58
CA PRO A 229 27.68 39.56 1.73
C PRO A 229 27.50 40.10 3.14
N ASN A 230 26.68 39.48 3.98
CA ASN A 230 26.40 39.86 5.36
C ASN A 230 27.20 39.06 6.39
N ASP A 231 28.13 38.18 5.96
CA ASP A 231 28.98 37.38 6.85
C ASP A 231 30.22 38.16 7.30
N PRO A 232 30.29 38.63 8.56
CA PRO A 232 31.44 39.35 9.04
C PRO A 232 32.72 38.49 9.08
N LYS A 233 32.62 37.18 9.23
CA LYS A 233 33.78 36.28 9.31
C LYS A 233 34.59 36.25 8.03
N ASN A 234 33.92 36.27 6.88
CA ASN A 234 34.53 36.09 5.56
C ASN A 234 34.55 37.40 4.72
N HIS A 235 34.08 38.52 5.25
CA HIS A 235 33.99 39.77 4.52
C HIS A 235 35.36 40.21 3.93
N TRP A 236 36.46 39.88 4.57
CA TRP A 236 37.83 40.16 4.09
C TRP A 236 38.18 39.52 2.75
N LEU A 237 37.41 38.49 2.32
CA LEU A 237 37.57 37.82 1.01
C LEU A 237 36.90 38.57 -0.15
N LYS A 238 36.07 39.53 0.12
CA LYS A 238 35.33 40.32 -0.88
C LYS A 238 36.26 40.89 -1.95
N GLY A 239 35.94 40.62 -3.24
CA GLY A 239 36.71 41.12 -4.39
C GLY A 239 38.05 40.43 -4.60
N LYS A 240 38.43 39.46 -3.77
CA LYS A 240 39.66 38.66 -3.93
C LYS A 240 39.47 37.49 -4.89
N LYS A 241 40.60 36.87 -5.25
CA LYS A 241 40.66 35.59 -5.98
C LYS A 241 41.37 34.57 -5.12
N VAL A 242 40.99 33.33 -5.27
CA VAL A 242 41.57 32.20 -4.55
C VAL A 242 42.05 31.13 -5.52
N ILE A 243 42.98 30.32 -5.08
CA ILE A 243 43.59 29.23 -5.87
C ILE A 243 42.93 27.89 -5.45
N VAL A 244 42.37 27.17 -6.41
CA VAL A 244 41.83 25.81 -6.19
C VAL A 244 42.96 24.88 -5.79
N PRO A 245 42.87 24.23 -4.62
CA PRO A 245 43.97 23.39 -4.13
C PRO A 245 44.28 22.23 -5.09
N LEU A 246 45.56 21.86 -5.23
CA LEU A 246 46.11 20.89 -6.17
C LEU A 246 45.98 21.26 -7.66
N VAL A 247 44.86 21.84 -8.05
CA VAL A 247 44.55 22.20 -9.45
C VAL A 247 45.30 23.44 -9.91
N GLY A 248 45.48 24.41 -8.98
CA GLY A 248 46.18 25.64 -9.29
C GLY A 248 45.40 26.68 -10.09
N ARG A 249 44.09 26.46 -10.36
CA ARG A 249 43.22 27.39 -11.05
C ARG A 249 42.90 28.55 -10.13
N VAL A 250 43.03 29.78 -10.67
CA VAL A 250 42.65 31.02 -9.96
C VAL A 250 41.19 31.33 -10.25
N ILE A 251 40.37 31.39 -9.19
CA ILE A 251 38.93 31.62 -9.27
C ILE A 251 38.51 32.85 -8.49
N PRO A 252 37.45 33.57 -8.91
CA PRO A 252 36.94 34.73 -8.19
C PRO A 252 36.20 34.33 -6.92
N VAL A 253 36.18 35.26 -5.93
CA VAL A 253 35.22 35.20 -4.83
C VAL A 253 33.98 36.02 -5.22
N ILE A 254 32.81 35.38 -5.24
CA ILE A 254 31.51 36.01 -5.51
C ILE A 254 30.71 36.13 -4.21
N GLU A 255 29.72 37.01 -4.19
CA GLU A 255 28.87 37.29 -3.02
C GLU A 255 27.43 36.91 -3.31
N ASP A 256 26.82 36.03 -2.48
CA ASP A 256 25.41 35.64 -2.58
C ASP A 256 24.81 35.31 -1.22
N GLU A 257 23.58 35.80 -0.96
CA GLU A 257 22.83 35.52 0.26
C GLU A 257 22.43 34.04 0.40
N TYR A 258 22.58 33.25 -0.66
CA TYR A 258 22.37 31.80 -0.66
C TYR A 258 23.28 31.09 0.35
N VAL A 259 24.49 31.58 0.59
CA VAL A 259 25.42 30.94 1.53
C VAL A 259 24.95 31.15 2.96
N ASP A 260 24.72 30.05 3.68
CA ASP A 260 24.36 30.06 5.09
C ASP A 260 25.57 30.44 5.96
N ILE A 261 25.45 31.56 6.68
CA ILE A 261 26.51 32.10 7.56
C ILE A 261 26.84 31.15 8.73
N GLU A 262 25.86 30.39 9.21
CA GLU A 262 25.98 29.52 10.37
C GLU A 262 26.44 28.10 9.99
N PHE A 263 26.37 27.73 8.72
CA PHE A 263 26.75 26.41 8.25
C PHE A 263 28.22 26.35 7.79
N GLY A 264 28.96 25.39 8.32
CA GLY A 264 30.35 25.13 7.92
C GLY A 264 31.29 26.30 8.22
N THR A 265 31.98 26.79 7.15
CA THR A 265 32.94 27.89 7.26
C THR A 265 32.39 29.21 6.75
N GLY A 266 31.18 29.22 6.16
CA GLY A 266 30.65 30.40 5.44
C GLY A 266 31.29 30.63 4.06
N CYS A 267 32.22 29.75 3.62
CA CYS A 267 32.81 29.75 2.30
C CYS A 267 32.33 28.56 1.51
N LEU A 268 31.61 28.74 0.41
CA LEU A 268 31.10 27.73 -0.47
C LEU A 268 31.95 27.66 -1.76
N LYS A 269 32.49 26.49 -2.09
CA LYS A 269 33.05 26.22 -3.43
C LYS A 269 31.90 26.11 -4.43
N VAL A 270 32.06 26.62 -5.63
CA VAL A 270 31.02 26.61 -6.67
C VAL A 270 31.45 25.76 -7.85
N THR A 271 30.74 24.64 -8.04
CA THR A 271 31.01 23.63 -9.09
C THR A 271 29.75 23.46 -9.95
N PRO A 272 29.44 24.33 -10.90
CA PRO A 272 28.14 24.38 -11.61
C PRO A 272 27.76 23.09 -12.37
N ALA A 273 28.72 22.23 -12.71
CA ALA A 273 28.45 20.96 -13.40
C ALA A 273 27.93 19.87 -12.48
N HIS A 274 28.13 19.95 -11.15
CA HIS A 274 27.99 18.79 -10.24
C HIS A 274 27.14 19.07 -8.99
N ASP A 275 26.49 20.21 -8.92
CA ASP A 275 25.55 20.59 -7.88
C ASP A 275 24.46 21.52 -8.45
N VAL A 276 23.19 21.25 -8.05
CA VAL A 276 22.01 21.98 -8.57
C VAL A 276 22.06 23.45 -8.15
N ASN A 277 22.47 23.73 -6.90
CA ASN A 277 22.51 25.09 -6.37
C ASN A 277 23.71 25.85 -6.93
N ASP A 278 24.87 25.16 -7.08
CA ASP A 278 26.05 25.74 -7.72
C ASP A 278 25.76 26.07 -9.20
N HIS A 279 24.94 25.26 -9.87
CA HIS A 279 24.48 25.55 -11.23
C HIS A 279 23.66 26.85 -11.31
N MET A 280 22.73 27.07 -10.38
CA MET A 280 21.98 28.34 -10.30
C MET A 280 22.88 29.55 -10.06
N LEU A 281 23.88 29.39 -9.18
CA LEU A 281 24.90 30.43 -8.99
C LEU A 281 25.74 30.64 -10.28
N GLY A 282 26.08 29.54 -10.97
CA GLY A 282 26.78 29.60 -12.26
C GLY A 282 26.00 30.38 -13.31
N GLU A 283 24.70 30.16 -13.46
CA GLU A 283 23.85 30.96 -14.37
C GLU A 283 23.74 32.42 -13.93
N LYS A 284 23.51 32.69 -12.64
CA LYS A 284 23.34 34.01 -12.09
C LYS A 284 24.59 34.90 -12.28
N TYR A 285 25.79 34.33 -12.12
CA TYR A 285 27.06 35.02 -12.20
C TYR A 285 27.83 34.78 -13.52
N ASN A 286 27.19 34.11 -14.48
CA ASN A 286 27.77 33.74 -15.79
C ASN A 286 29.13 33.02 -15.66
N LEU A 287 29.20 32.02 -14.76
CA LEU A 287 30.40 31.24 -14.52
C LEU A 287 30.60 30.16 -15.57
N GLU A 288 31.84 29.73 -15.79
CA GLU A 288 32.17 28.58 -16.60
C GLU A 288 31.59 27.29 -15.99
N THR A 289 31.25 26.31 -16.83
CA THR A 289 30.79 25.00 -16.39
C THR A 289 31.80 23.95 -16.85
N ILE A 290 32.46 23.28 -15.91
CA ILE A 290 33.45 22.24 -16.16
C ILE A 290 32.95 20.88 -15.70
N ASP A 291 32.55 20.02 -16.65
CA ASP A 291 32.08 18.67 -16.37
C ASP A 291 33.25 17.72 -16.21
N ILE A 292 33.54 17.32 -14.98
CA ILE A 292 34.68 16.47 -14.63
C ILE A 292 34.35 14.98 -14.59
N PHE A 293 33.11 14.57 -14.89
CA PHE A 293 32.68 13.19 -14.87
C PHE A 293 32.23 12.69 -16.24
N ASN A 294 32.68 11.49 -16.60
CA ASN A 294 32.12 10.68 -17.67
C ASN A 294 30.74 10.14 -17.27
N ASP A 295 30.03 9.53 -18.21
CA ASP A 295 28.68 8.94 -17.97
C ASP A 295 28.65 7.83 -16.91
N ASP A 296 29.77 7.15 -16.67
CA ASP A 296 29.92 6.14 -15.61
C ASP A 296 30.50 6.69 -14.30
N ALA A 297 30.58 8.01 -14.20
CA ALA A 297 31.15 8.75 -13.07
C ALA A 297 32.64 8.44 -12.81
N THR A 298 33.40 8.00 -13.83
CA THR A 298 34.85 8.08 -13.84
C THR A 298 35.28 9.51 -14.17
N ILE A 299 36.45 9.89 -13.74
CA ILE A 299 36.97 11.25 -13.99
C ILE A 299 37.23 11.47 -15.48
N SER A 300 36.71 12.59 -16.01
CA SER A 300 36.87 12.98 -17.41
C SER A 300 38.22 13.70 -17.68
N GLU A 301 38.55 13.85 -18.95
CA GLU A 301 39.75 14.61 -19.38
C GLU A 301 39.67 16.09 -18.93
N ALA A 302 38.49 16.68 -18.81
CA ALA A 302 38.30 18.08 -18.36
C ALA A 302 38.83 18.33 -16.94
N ALA A 303 38.92 17.28 -16.12
CA ALA A 303 39.49 17.40 -14.76
C ALA A 303 40.97 17.66 -14.73
N GLY A 304 41.72 17.24 -15.78
CA GLY A 304 43.16 17.42 -15.91
C GLY A 304 44.03 16.51 -15.03
N MET A 305 43.44 15.82 -14.06
CA MET A 305 44.09 14.88 -13.15
C MET A 305 43.15 13.72 -12.80
N TYR A 306 43.66 12.58 -12.37
CA TYR A 306 42.97 11.34 -12.03
C TYR A 306 42.07 10.78 -13.16
N VAL A 307 42.31 11.14 -14.41
CA VAL A 307 41.50 10.76 -15.58
C VAL A 307 41.29 9.25 -15.65
N GLY A 308 40.01 8.84 -15.85
CA GLY A 308 39.61 7.44 -15.98
C GLY A 308 39.42 6.68 -14.65
N GLN A 309 39.73 7.30 -13.51
CA GLN A 309 39.54 6.69 -12.19
C GLN A 309 38.11 6.87 -11.67
N ASP A 310 37.65 5.92 -10.85
CA ASP A 310 36.35 6.02 -10.19
C ASP A 310 36.29 7.19 -9.19
N ARG A 311 35.18 7.92 -9.16
CA ARG A 311 34.97 9.10 -8.31
C ARG A 311 35.22 8.85 -6.82
N PHE A 312 34.87 7.68 -6.28
CA PHE A 312 35.06 7.36 -4.86
C PHE A 312 36.52 6.96 -4.57
N ASP A 313 37.23 6.36 -5.53
CA ASP A 313 38.66 6.13 -5.41
C ASP A 313 39.41 7.46 -5.42
N VAL A 314 39.00 8.37 -6.29
CA VAL A 314 39.57 9.72 -6.36
C VAL A 314 39.26 10.51 -5.09
N ARG A 315 38.06 10.41 -4.52
CA ARG A 315 37.73 11.05 -3.21
C ARG A 315 38.72 10.65 -2.12
N ARG A 316 39.08 9.37 -2.06
CA ARG A 316 40.09 8.85 -1.09
C ARG A 316 41.50 9.28 -1.41
N GLN A 317 41.86 9.32 -2.70
CA GLN A 317 43.20 9.70 -3.12
C GLN A 317 43.44 11.21 -2.96
N ILE A 318 42.50 12.02 -3.43
CA ILE A 318 42.64 13.49 -3.36
C ILE A 318 42.73 14.02 -1.92
N ALA A 319 42.05 13.36 -0.95
CA ALA A 319 42.19 13.69 0.46
C ALA A 319 43.65 13.51 0.95
N LYS A 320 44.29 12.41 0.57
CA LYS A 320 45.71 12.14 0.90
C LYS A 320 46.65 13.14 0.23
N ASP A 321 46.37 13.46 -1.04
CA ASP A 321 47.21 14.41 -1.80
C ASP A 321 47.09 15.83 -1.24
N LEU A 322 45.91 16.24 -0.78
CA LEU A 322 45.68 17.48 -0.05
C LEU A 322 46.42 17.53 1.30
N GLU A 323 46.42 16.43 2.06
CA GLU A 323 47.16 16.32 3.29
C GLU A 323 48.67 16.41 3.04
N ALA A 324 49.17 15.68 2.04
CA ALA A 324 50.59 15.69 1.66
C ALA A 324 51.05 17.06 1.17
N ALA A 325 50.16 17.84 0.52
CA ALA A 325 50.44 19.19 0.07
C ALA A 325 50.27 20.27 1.18
N GLY A 326 49.84 19.89 2.39
CA GLY A 326 49.54 20.85 3.49
C GLY A 326 48.29 21.71 3.24
N LEU A 327 47.44 21.27 2.28
CA LEU A 327 46.21 21.97 1.87
C LEU A 327 44.96 21.44 2.53
N MET A 328 45.07 20.43 3.38
CA MET A 328 43.97 19.92 4.23
C MET A 328 44.07 20.54 5.63
N GLU A 329 43.04 21.24 6.07
CA GLU A 329 42.98 21.81 7.41
C GLU A 329 42.62 20.78 8.47
N ARG A 330 41.53 20.02 8.22
CA ARG A 330 41.08 18.92 9.04
C ARG A 330 40.06 18.06 8.32
N ILE A 331 39.75 16.87 8.88
CA ILE A 331 38.71 15.96 8.42
C ILE A 331 37.84 15.57 9.64
N GLU A 332 36.52 15.63 9.49
CA GLU A 332 35.56 15.28 10.53
C GLU A 332 34.60 14.21 10.07
N ASP A 333 34.10 13.38 11.01
CA ASP A 333 32.98 12.46 10.71
C ASP A 333 31.71 13.28 10.52
N TYR A 334 30.93 12.91 9.50
CA TYR A 334 29.72 13.64 9.14
C TYR A 334 28.62 12.70 8.67
N ASP A 335 27.43 12.85 9.23
CA ASP A 335 26.26 12.11 8.82
C ASP A 335 25.55 12.89 7.70
N ASN A 336 25.43 12.30 6.53
CA ASN A 336 24.86 12.92 5.36
C ASN A 336 23.73 12.09 4.76
N LYS A 337 22.78 12.76 4.10
CA LYS A 337 21.73 12.12 3.29
C LYS A 337 22.14 12.16 1.83
N ILE A 338 22.41 10.99 1.26
CA ILE A 338 22.87 10.83 -0.12
C ILE A 338 21.71 10.33 -0.98
N GLY A 339 21.43 11.02 -2.09
CA GLY A 339 20.49 10.57 -3.11
C GLY A 339 21.06 9.38 -3.87
N CYS A 340 20.30 8.29 -3.92
CA CYS A 340 20.62 7.06 -4.63
C CYS A 340 19.55 6.73 -5.67
N SER A 341 19.94 6.13 -6.78
CA SER A 341 19.00 5.56 -7.74
C SER A 341 18.16 4.47 -7.07
N GLU A 342 16.84 4.58 -7.14
CA GLU A 342 15.92 3.55 -6.62
C GLU A 342 16.19 2.18 -7.29
N ARG A 343 16.61 2.18 -8.56
CA ARG A 343 16.74 0.97 -9.38
C ARG A 343 18.07 0.26 -9.23
N THR A 344 19.17 1.02 -9.21
CA THR A 344 20.53 0.45 -9.16
C THR A 344 21.14 0.53 -7.76
N GLY A 345 20.58 1.35 -6.87
CA GLY A 345 21.04 1.56 -5.50
C GLY A 345 22.33 2.36 -5.38
N VAL A 346 22.88 2.87 -6.50
CA VAL A 346 24.13 3.66 -6.48
C VAL A 346 23.82 5.15 -6.22
N PRO A 347 24.74 5.89 -5.60
CA PRO A 347 24.63 7.34 -5.49
C PRO A 347 24.55 8.00 -6.87
N ILE A 348 23.55 8.88 -7.03
CA ILE A 348 23.37 9.64 -8.27
C ILE A 348 24.44 10.74 -8.43
N GLU A 349 24.61 11.23 -9.66
CA GLU A 349 25.36 12.44 -9.97
C GLU A 349 24.44 13.52 -10.55
N PRO A 350 24.39 14.73 -9.98
CA PRO A 350 23.85 15.88 -10.71
C PRO A 350 24.70 16.11 -11.98
N LYS A 351 24.04 16.11 -13.14
CA LYS A 351 24.71 16.21 -14.44
C LYS A 351 23.95 17.13 -15.39
N LEU A 352 24.64 18.03 -16.07
CA LEU A 352 24.09 18.80 -17.17
C LEU A 352 23.94 17.87 -18.39
N SER A 353 22.71 17.73 -18.86
CA SER A 353 22.42 16.88 -19.99
C SER A 353 21.30 17.45 -20.86
N THR A 354 21.44 17.21 -22.17
CA THR A 354 20.36 17.54 -23.13
C THR A 354 19.32 16.43 -23.09
N GLN A 355 18.16 16.71 -22.56
CA GLN A 355 17.07 15.75 -22.37
C GLN A 355 15.76 16.29 -22.95
N TRP A 356 14.76 15.42 -23.04
CA TRP A 356 13.38 15.78 -23.33
C TRP A 356 12.59 15.98 -22.05
N PHE A 357 11.83 17.07 -21.99
CA PHE A 357 11.05 17.47 -20.82
C PHE A 357 9.60 17.73 -21.20
N LEU A 358 8.69 17.41 -20.26
CA LEU A 358 7.29 17.81 -20.29
C LEU A 358 7.07 18.92 -19.27
N LYS A 359 6.49 20.05 -19.70
CA LYS A 359 6.07 21.17 -18.83
C LYS A 359 4.89 20.73 -17.98
N MET A 360 5.06 20.66 -16.68
CA MET A 360 4.08 20.01 -15.80
C MET A 360 3.08 20.98 -15.16
N GLN A 361 3.34 22.28 -15.12
CA GLN A 361 2.44 23.24 -14.46
C GLN A 361 1.01 23.19 -15.02
N HIS A 362 0.87 23.18 -16.35
CA HIS A 362 -0.42 23.05 -17.02
C HIS A 362 -1.22 21.84 -16.53
N PHE A 363 -0.57 20.71 -16.39
CA PHE A 363 -1.20 19.46 -15.95
C PHE A 363 -1.56 19.48 -14.45
N ALA A 364 -0.72 20.12 -13.62
CA ALA A 364 -1.02 20.30 -12.20
C ALA A 364 -2.26 21.16 -11.98
N ASP A 365 -2.41 22.24 -12.76
CA ASP A 365 -3.57 23.13 -12.72
C ASP A 365 -4.88 22.41 -13.09
N LEU A 366 -4.81 21.41 -13.98
CA LEU A 366 -5.95 20.56 -14.35
C LEU A 366 -6.25 19.49 -13.29
N ALA A 367 -5.21 18.90 -12.66
CA ALA A 367 -5.35 17.70 -11.84
C ALA A 367 -5.58 17.99 -10.35
N LEU A 368 -5.17 19.14 -9.84
CA LEU A 368 -5.31 19.47 -8.41
C LEU A 368 -6.77 19.69 -7.98
N PRO A 369 -7.59 20.52 -8.67
CA PRO A 369 -8.94 20.84 -8.21
C PRO A 369 -9.86 19.61 -8.06
N PRO A 370 -9.90 18.64 -9.01
CA PRO A 370 -10.82 17.51 -8.92
C PRO A 370 -10.64 16.62 -7.68
N VAL A 371 -9.41 16.51 -7.17
CA VAL A 371 -9.13 15.77 -5.95
C VAL A 371 -9.45 16.60 -4.72
N MET A 372 -9.17 17.92 -4.75
CA MET A 372 -9.44 18.80 -3.61
C MET A 372 -10.93 18.97 -3.33
N ASN A 373 -11.78 19.00 -4.37
CA ASN A 373 -13.24 19.15 -4.26
C ASN A 373 -14.03 17.84 -4.19
N ASP A 374 -13.33 16.66 -4.07
CA ASP A 374 -13.93 15.32 -4.01
C ASP A 374 -14.68 14.86 -5.27
N GLU A 375 -14.42 15.44 -6.42
CA GLU A 375 -14.85 14.88 -7.70
C GLU A 375 -14.14 13.52 -7.94
N ILE A 376 -12.85 13.44 -7.55
CA ILE A 376 -12.10 12.20 -7.38
C ILE A 376 -11.88 12.01 -5.88
N ARG A 377 -12.33 10.89 -5.31
CA ARG A 377 -12.27 10.64 -3.87
C ARG A 377 -11.13 9.69 -3.53
N PHE A 378 -10.34 10.07 -2.53
CA PHE A 378 -9.22 9.26 -2.02
C PHE A 378 -9.60 8.51 -0.75
N TYR A 379 -9.31 7.23 -0.70
CA TYR A 379 -9.50 6.36 0.44
C TYR A 379 -8.17 5.73 0.88
N PRO A 380 -7.62 6.10 2.07
CA PRO A 380 -8.13 7.11 3.00
C PRO A 380 -7.83 8.55 2.55
N VAL A 381 -8.65 9.49 3.04
CA VAL A 381 -8.60 10.93 2.71
C VAL A 381 -7.24 11.58 3.04
N LYS A 382 -6.48 11.04 3.99
CA LYS A 382 -5.15 11.59 4.39
C LYS A 382 -4.20 11.83 3.21
N TYR A 383 -4.29 11.02 2.17
CA TYR A 383 -3.41 11.14 0.99
C TYR A 383 -3.71 12.34 0.09
N LYS A 384 -4.82 13.05 0.29
CA LYS A 384 -5.08 14.35 -0.38
C LYS A 384 -4.02 15.39 -0.05
N ASN A 385 -3.49 15.39 1.18
CA ASN A 385 -2.42 16.33 1.58
C ASN A 385 -1.10 16.03 0.85
N THR A 386 -0.73 14.75 0.74
CA THR A 386 0.46 14.33 -0.01
C THR A 386 0.31 14.70 -1.48
N TYR A 387 -0.84 14.41 -2.08
CA TYR A 387 -1.16 14.76 -3.46
C TYR A 387 -1.06 16.27 -3.72
N ARG A 388 -1.67 17.10 -2.84
CA ARG A 388 -1.60 18.57 -2.92
C ARG A 388 -0.16 19.05 -2.90
N HIS A 389 0.62 18.61 -1.92
CA HIS A 389 2.02 19.03 -1.76
C HIS A 389 2.85 18.76 -3.01
N TRP A 390 2.68 17.60 -3.65
CA TRP A 390 3.37 17.26 -4.88
C TRP A 390 2.98 18.16 -6.06
N LEU A 391 1.70 18.45 -6.23
CA LEU A 391 1.22 19.24 -7.36
C LEU A 391 1.52 20.73 -7.22
N GLU A 392 1.48 21.27 -5.99
CA GLU A 392 1.84 22.66 -5.71
C GLU A 392 3.34 22.94 -5.90
N ASN A 393 4.19 21.93 -5.82
CA ASN A 393 5.65 22.03 -5.97
C ASN A 393 6.16 21.28 -7.21
N ILE A 394 5.33 21.13 -8.24
CA ILE A 394 5.65 20.32 -9.41
C ILE A 394 6.77 20.95 -10.23
N LYS A 395 7.68 20.11 -10.73
CA LYS A 395 8.75 20.48 -11.66
C LYS A 395 8.50 19.84 -13.02
N ASP A 396 9.19 20.36 -14.06
CA ASP A 396 9.15 19.75 -15.38
C ASP A 396 9.66 18.31 -15.34
N TRP A 397 8.96 17.41 -16.00
CA TRP A 397 9.27 16.00 -15.99
C TRP A 397 10.27 15.64 -17.09
N CYS A 398 11.46 15.13 -16.72
CA CYS A 398 12.41 14.56 -17.65
C CYS A 398 11.87 13.22 -18.16
N ILE A 399 11.48 13.16 -19.43
CA ILE A 399 10.81 12.01 -20.03
C ILE A 399 11.72 11.13 -20.89
N SER A 400 12.96 11.51 -21.13
CA SER A 400 13.94 10.71 -21.90
C SER A 400 14.82 9.85 -21.00
N ARG A 401 15.12 8.65 -21.48
CA ARG A 401 16.02 7.67 -20.86
C ARG A 401 16.97 7.12 -21.89
N GLN A 402 18.27 7.03 -21.59
CA GLN A 402 19.32 6.50 -22.46
C GLN A 402 19.30 4.97 -22.44
N LEU A 403 18.15 4.40 -22.83
CA LEU A 403 17.84 2.99 -22.84
C LEU A 403 17.43 2.54 -24.24
N TRP A 404 17.57 1.25 -24.52
CA TRP A 404 17.02 0.66 -25.74
C TRP A 404 15.66 0.02 -25.52
N TRP A 405 15.36 -0.44 -24.31
CA TRP A 405 14.09 -1.04 -23.96
C TRP A 405 13.06 0.01 -23.52
N GLY A 406 12.05 0.23 -24.34
CA GLY A 406 10.99 1.19 -24.12
C GLY A 406 10.49 1.81 -25.44
N HIS A 407 9.56 2.75 -25.36
CA HIS A 407 9.05 3.50 -26.51
C HIS A 407 10.13 4.45 -27.00
N ARG A 408 10.63 4.22 -28.19
CA ARG A 408 11.66 5.06 -28.82
C ARG A 408 11.10 6.46 -29.12
N ILE A 409 11.84 7.50 -28.77
CA ILE A 409 11.42 8.89 -28.97
C ILE A 409 11.22 9.17 -30.46
N PRO A 410 10.05 9.73 -30.88
CA PRO A 410 9.72 9.94 -32.29
C PRO A 410 10.29 11.27 -32.85
N ALA A 411 11.56 11.52 -32.57
CA ALA A 411 12.30 12.67 -33.06
C ALA A 411 13.35 12.19 -34.08
N TYR A 412 13.48 12.91 -35.18
CA TYR A 412 14.36 12.54 -36.30
C TYR A 412 15.30 13.70 -36.60
N TYR A 413 16.60 13.47 -36.46
CA TYR A 413 17.64 14.47 -36.66
C TYR A 413 18.01 14.58 -38.15
N LEU A 414 18.16 15.83 -38.60
CA LEU A 414 18.55 16.14 -39.96
C LEU A 414 20.07 16.23 -40.12
N PRO A 415 20.63 15.85 -41.28
CA PRO A 415 22.06 16.02 -41.56
C PRO A 415 22.54 17.49 -41.47
N SER A 416 21.64 18.44 -41.75
CA SER A 416 21.88 19.87 -41.70
C SER A 416 21.81 20.46 -40.29
N GLY A 417 21.53 19.61 -39.29
CA GLY A 417 21.26 20.01 -37.92
C GLY A 417 19.75 20.26 -37.65
N GLY A 418 19.40 20.22 -36.35
CA GLY A 418 18.02 20.26 -35.92
C GLY A 418 17.29 18.92 -36.06
N TYR A 419 16.03 18.88 -35.73
CA TYR A 419 15.20 17.69 -35.73
C TYR A 419 13.74 18.01 -36.10
N VAL A 420 12.99 16.97 -36.46
CA VAL A 420 11.54 17.00 -36.61
C VAL A 420 10.94 15.92 -35.72
N VAL A 421 9.66 16.11 -35.31
CA VAL A 421 8.91 15.16 -34.47
C VAL A 421 7.68 14.73 -35.25
N ALA A 422 7.49 13.42 -35.41
CA ALA A 422 6.45 12.85 -36.24
C ALA A 422 5.99 11.49 -35.72
N GLU A 423 4.73 11.12 -36.00
CA GLU A 423 4.16 9.82 -35.62
C GLU A 423 4.72 8.66 -36.47
N THR A 424 5.10 8.95 -37.71
CA THR A 424 5.63 7.95 -38.64
C THR A 424 6.89 8.45 -39.36
N GLU A 425 7.69 7.52 -39.87
CA GLU A 425 8.89 7.83 -40.62
C GLU A 425 8.56 8.61 -41.95
N GLN A 426 7.44 8.31 -42.58
CA GLN A 426 6.99 9.01 -43.76
C GLN A 426 6.64 10.48 -43.49
N GLU A 427 5.94 10.73 -42.38
CA GLU A 427 5.65 12.10 -41.92
C GLU A 427 6.95 12.82 -41.52
N ALA A 428 7.86 12.13 -40.85
CA ALA A 428 9.17 12.69 -40.49
C ALA A 428 9.96 13.13 -41.71
N LEU A 429 9.97 12.31 -42.78
CA LEU A 429 10.64 12.64 -44.03
C LEU A 429 10.00 13.85 -44.71
N ALA A 430 8.68 13.93 -44.73
CA ALA A 430 7.95 15.09 -45.29
C ALA A 430 8.29 16.38 -44.54
N LEU A 431 8.23 16.37 -43.21
CA LEU A 431 8.60 17.50 -42.38
C LEU A 431 10.09 17.89 -42.48
N ALA A 432 10.98 16.89 -42.61
CA ALA A 432 12.40 17.13 -42.76
C ALA A 432 12.73 17.79 -44.13
N ARG A 433 12.07 17.37 -45.21
CA ARG A 433 12.20 18.01 -46.54
C ARG A 433 11.71 19.46 -46.51
N GLU A 434 10.59 19.73 -45.89
CA GLU A 434 10.06 21.06 -45.73
C GLU A 434 11.02 21.93 -44.89
N LYS A 435 11.45 21.46 -43.72
CA LYS A 435 12.32 22.20 -42.80
C LYS A 435 13.71 22.48 -43.39
N SER A 436 14.28 21.55 -44.15
CA SER A 436 15.61 21.69 -44.79
C SER A 436 15.56 22.40 -46.14
N GLY A 437 14.40 22.53 -46.75
CA GLY A 437 14.24 22.99 -48.17
C GLY A 437 14.84 22.01 -49.16
N ASN A 438 15.15 20.78 -48.77
CA ASN A 438 15.77 19.76 -49.65
C ASN A 438 14.79 18.63 -49.99
N PRO A 439 14.15 18.66 -51.16
CA PRO A 439 13.19 17.63 -51.58
C PRO A 439 13.86 16.27 -51.92
N ALA A 440 15.19 16.24 -52.07
CA ALA A 440 15.93 15.02 -52.40
C ALA A 440 16.29 14.19 -51.13
N LEU A 441 16.05 14.70 -49.93
CA LEU A 441 16.32 14.00 -48.69
C LEU A 441 15.63 12.65 -48.67
N GLN A 442 16.36 11.61 -48.24
CA GLN A 442 15.85 10.24 -48.12
C GLN A 442 15.67 9.90 -46.59
N LEU A 443 14.84 8.90 -46.33
CA LEU A 443 14.66 8.42 -44.94
C LEU A 443 15.96 7.95 -44.28
N SER A 444 16.83 7.33 -45.06
CA SER A 444 18.19 6.90 -44.61
C SER A 444 19.09 8.05 -44.18
N ASP A 445 18.79 9.29 -44.58
CA ASP A 445 19.55 10.48 -44.19
C ASP A 445 19.13 10.98 -42.80
N LEU A 446 17.99 10.53 -42.29
CA LEU A 446 17.45 10.91 -41.00
C LEU A 446 17.92 9.91 -39.93
N LYS A 447 18.32 10.43 -38.78
CA LYS A 447 18.65 9.60 -37.63
C LYS A 447 17.55 9.77 -36.54
N GLN A 448 16.78 8.69 -36.28
CA GLN A 448 15.83 8.73 -35.17
C GLN A 448 16.59 8.79 -33.83
N ASP A 449 16.04 9.52 -32.86
CA ASP A 449 16.55 9.58 -31.48
C ASP A 449 16.76 8.17 -30.93
N GLU A 450 17.85 7.95 -30.21
CA GLU A 450 18.18 6.62 -29.68
C GLU A 450 17.61 6.38 -28.29
N ASP A 451 17.15 7.43 -27.63
CA ASP A 451 16.59 7.34 -26.31
C ASP A 451 15.17 6.77 -26.31
N ALA A 452 14.81 6.15 -25.22
CA ALA A 452 13.45 5.69 -24.93
C ALA A 452 12.74 6.68 -23.98
N LEU A 453 11.42 6.63 -24.02
CA LEU A 453 10.57 7.35 -23.07
C LEU A 453 10.58 6.66 -21.70
N ASP A 454 10.44 7.44 -20.65
CA ASP A 454 10.15 6.96 -19.30
C ASP A 454 8.92 6.04 -19.29
N THR A 455 9.00 4.92 -18.57
CA THR A 455 7.89 3.95 -18.49
C THR A 455 6.57 4.60 -18.06
N TRP A 456 6.64 5.59 -17.16
CA TRP A 456 5.46 6.31 -16.70
C TRP A 456 4.78 7.16 -17.80
N PHE A 457 5.50 7.50 -18.87
CA PHE A 457 4.92 8.19 -20.03
C PHE A 457 4.02 7.27 -20.88
N SER A 458 4.05 5.97 -20.68
CA SER A 458 3.10 5.02 -21.24
C SER A 458 1.98 4.68 -20.26
N SER A 459 2.32 4.39 -19.02
CA SER A 459 1.36 3.93 -18.02
C SER A 459 0.39 5.02 -17.54
N TRP A 460 0.70 6.31 -17.68
CA TRP A 460 -0.24 7.40 -17.39
C TRP A 460 -1.45 7.41 -18.34
N LEU A 461 -1.34 6.80 -19.53
CA LEU A 461 -2.42 6.65 -20.48
C LEU A 461 -3.27 5.38 -20.25
N TRP A 462 -2.90 4.54 -19.27
CA TRP A 462 -3.45 3.21 -19.11
C TRP A 462 -4.97 3.15 -19.15
N PRO A 463 -5.76 3.90 -18.34
CA PRO A 463 -7.21 3.82 -18.38
C PRO A 463 -7.84 4.24 -19.74
N ILE A 464 -7.15 5.09 -20.50
CA ILE A 464 -7.64 5.61 -21.78
C ILE A 464 -7.25 4.66 -22.92
N SER A 465 -5.99 4.26 -22.94
CA SER A 465 -5.43 3.45 -24.04
C SER A 465 -5.92 2.00 -24.04
N LEU A 466 -6.29 1.43 -22.87
CA LEU A 466 -6.87 0.10 -22.80
C LEU A 466 -8.15 -0.06 -23.61
N PHE A 467 -8.94 1.00 -23.73
CA PHE A 467 -10.16 1.03 -24.52
C PHE A 467 -9.99 1.86 -25.82
N ASN A 468 -8.75 2.01 -26.28
CA ASN A 468 -8.39 2.72 -27.53
C ASN A 468 -8.84 4.20 -27.58
N GLY A 469 -9.01 4.86 -26.43
CA GLY A 469 -9.56 6.22 -26.34
C GLY A 469 -8.62 7.32 -26.84
N ILE A 470 -7.33 7.05 -27.08
CA ILE A 470 -6.38 8.00 -27.68
C ILE A 470 -6.47 7.99 -29.20
N LEU A 471 -6.57 6.81 -29.83
CA LEU A 471 -6.57 6.68 -31.29
C LEU A 471 -7.98 6.81 -31.87
N ASP A 472 -8.98 6.32 -31.13
CA ASP A 472 -10.39 6.35 -31.50
C ASP A 472 -11.28 6.70 -30.30
N PRO A 473 -11.37 7.99 -29.93
CA PRO A 473 -12.12 8.43 -28.75
C PRO A 473 -13.64 8.25 -28.88
N ASP A 474 -14.12 7.99 -30.10
CA ASP A 474 -15.55 7.82 -30.37
C ASP A 474 -16.03 6.38 -30.29
N ASN A 475 -15.16 5.40 -30.14
CA ASN A 475 -15.53 3.99 -30.09
C ASN A 475 -16.45 3.65 -28.91
N GLU A 476 -17.27 2.61 -29.10
CA GLU A 476 -18.31 2.20 -28.13
C GLU A 476 -17.74 1.75 -26.80
N GLU A 477 -16.64 0.98 -26.80
CA GLU A 477 -16.03 0.45 -25.58
C GLU A 477 -15.46 1.57 -24.71
N PHE A 478 -14.79 2.55 -25.30
CA PHE A 478 -14.28 3.69 -24.55
C PHE A 478 -15.41 4.51 -23.91
N LYS A 479 -16.47 4.79 -24.65
CA LYS A 479 -17.64 5.51 -24.13
C LYS A 479 -18.36 4.74 -23.02
N TYR A 480 -18.31 3.41 -23.03
CA TYR A 480 -18.98 2.56 -22.06
C TYR A 480 -18.14 2.34 -20.78
N TYR A 481 -16.83 2.05 -20.92
CA TYR A 481 -15.97 1.65 -19.79
C TYR A 481 -15.22 2.81 -19.14
N TYR A 482 -15.06 3.93 -19.82
CA TYR A 482 -14.36 5.11 -19.30
C TYR A 482 -15.36 6.21 -18.90
N PRO A 483 -15.21 6.89 -17.75
CA PRO A 483 -14.20 6.69 -16.69
C PRO A 483 -14.32 5.35 -15.97
N THR A 484 -13.19 4.84 -15.45
CA THR A 484 -13.20 3.64 -14.64
C THR A 484 -13.82 3.88 -13.26
N SER A 485 -14.25 2.83 -12.56
CA SER A 485 -15.01 2.95 -11.32
C SER A 485 -14.15 3.22 -10.11
N VAL A 486 -13.08 2.46 -9.96
CA VAL A 486 -12.12 2.57 -8.87
C VAL A 486 -10.72 2.20 -9.34
N LEU A 487 -9.74 2.95 -8.87
CA LEU A 487 -8.33 2.59 -8.96
C LEU A 487 -7.87 2.05 -7.59
N VAL A 488 -7.25 0.87 -7.58
CA VAL A 488 -6.64 0.29 -6.37
C VAL A 488 -5.13 0.27 -6.56
N THR A 489 -4.38 0.95 -5.70
CA THR A 489 -2.93 1.11 -5.86
C THR A 489 -2.21 1.34 -4.54
N GLY A 490 -0.87 1.23 -4.53
CA GLY A 490 -0.03 1.62 -3.40
C GLY A 490 0.12 3.15 -3.30
N PRO A 491 0.27 3.69 -2.08
CA PRO A 491 0.47 5.13 -1.88
C PRO A 491 1.85 5.62 -2.35
N ASP A 492 2.80 4.73 -2.50
CA ASP A 492 4.16 5.00 -2.97
C ASP A 492 4.22 5.43 -4.44
N ILE A 493 3.15 5.18 -5.22
CA ILE A 493 3.06 5.62 -6.62
C ILE A 493 1.96 6.68 -6.87
N ILE A 494 1.57 7.43 -5.84
CA ILE A 494 0.59 8.53 -5.98
C ILE A 494 1.03 9.51 -7.06
N PHE A 495 2.27 9.98 -6.99
CA PHE A 495 2.79 10.95 -7.95
C PHE A 495 3.16 10.29 -9.27
N PHE A 496 3.83 9.15 -9.24
CA PHE A 496 4.30 8.46 -10.44
C PHE A 496 3.16 8.03 -11.38
N TRP A 497 2.04 7.60 -10.81
CA TRP A 497 0.98 7.00 -11.60
C TRP A 497 -0.40 7.66 -11.41
N VAL A 498 -0.88 7.79 -10.16
CA VAL A 498 -2.23 8.32 -9.89
C VAL A 498 -2.38 9.74 -10.40
N ALA A 499 -1.49 10.65 -10.02
CA ALA A 499 -1.52 12.04 -10.44
C ALA A 499 -1.38 12.17 -11.96
N ARG A 500 -0.44 11.43 -12.55
CA ARG A 500 -0.19 11.45 -14.00
C ARG A 500 -1.38 10.91 -14.81
N MET A 501 -2.07 9.87 -14.34
CA MET A 501 -3.32 9.41 -14.99
C MET A 501 -4.43 10.46 -14.91
N ILE A 502 -4.56 11.17 -13.78
CA ILE A 502 -5.53 12.25 -13.64
C ILE A 502 -5.22 13.39 -14.63
N MET A 503 -3.94 13.76 -14.76
CA MET A 503 -3.46 14.74 -15.73
C MET A 503 -3.83 14.34 -17.16
N ALA A 504 -3.48 13.12 -17.56
CA ALA A 504 -3.82 12.59 -18.89
C ALA A 504 -5.32 12.52 -19.13
N GLY A 505 -6.09 12.11 -18.11
CA GLY A 505 -7.55 12.07 -18.20
C GLY A 505 -8.15 13.42 -18.54
N TYR A 506 -7.80 14.46 -17.81
CA TYR A 506 -8.33 15.80 -18.09
C TYR A 506 -7.79 16.40 -19.38
N GLU A 507 -6.52 16.19 -19.72
CA GLU A 507 -5.94 16.70 -20.97
C GLU A 507 -6.63 16.11 -22.23
N TYR A 508 -6.88 14.80 -22.25
CA TYR A 508 -7.35 14.11 -23.45
C TYR A 508 -8.85 13.85 -23.49
N THR A 509 -9.53 13.85 -22.34
CA THR A 509 -10.96 13.53 -22.29
C THR A 509 -11.83 14.59 -21.63
N GLY A 510 -11.20 15.56 -20.94
CA GLY A 510 -11.89 16.56 -20.11
C GLY A 510 -12.61 15.96 -18.90
N LYS A 511 -12.30 14.71 -18.54
CA LYS A 511 -12.96 13.98 -17.43
C LYS A 511 -11.92 13.26 -16.57
N PHE A 512 -12.31 12.95 -15.34
CA PHE A 512 -11.50 12.11 -14.46
C PHE A 512 -11.33 10.69 -15.07
N PRO A 513 -10.15 10.05 -14.88
CA PRO A 513 -9.93 8.68 -15.36
C PRO A 513 -10.57 7.61 -14.48
N PHE A 514 -10.82 7.91 -13.22
CA PHE A 514 -11.45 7.07 -12.20
C PHE A 514 -12.13 7.94 -11.15
N LYS A 515 -13.22 7.43 -10.59
CA LYS A 515 -14.01 8.17 -9.61
C LYS A 515 -13.43 8.07 -8.19
N ASP A 516 -12.98 6.89 -7.82
CA ASP A 516 -12.45 6.59 -6.50
C ASP A 516 -11.03 6.03 -6.61
N VAL A 517 -10.19 6.36 -5.63
CA VAL A 517 -8.85 5.79 -5.50
C VAL A 517 -8.72 5.14 -4.12
N TYR A 518 -8.54 3.83 -4.10
CA TYR A 518 -8.28 3.06 -2.90
C TYR A 518 -6.78 2.81 -2.76
N PHE A 519 -6.17 3.34 -1.70
CA PHE A 519 -4.76 3.10 -1.39
C PHE A 519 -4.61 1.92 -0.45
N THR A 520 -3.86 0.92 -0.89
CA THR A 520 -3.51 -0.24 -0.06
C THR A 520 -2.46 0.13 0.97
N GLY A 521 -2.35 -0.66 2.03
CA GLY A 521 -1.20 -0.62 2.92
C GLY A 521 0.04 -1.26 2.27
N ILE A 522 1.22 -0.94 2.79
CA ILE A 522 2.47 -1.60 2.44
C ILE A 522 2.59 -2.88 3.27
N VAL A 523 2.88 -3.99 2.61
CA VAL A 523 3.12 -5.26 3.31
C VAL A 523 4.54 -5.28 3.85
N ARG A 524 4.67 -5.45 5.18
CA ARG A 524 5.92 -5.47 5.92
C ARG A 524 6.15 -6.82 6.59
N ASP A 525 7.40 -7.16 6.83
CA ASP A 525 7.74 -8.34 7.62
C ASP A 525 7.49 -8.11 9.13
N LYS A 526 7.69 -9.14 9.94
CA LYS A 526 7.52 -9.09 11.41
C LYS A 526 8.40 -8.05 12.11
N LEU A 527 9.47 -7.58 11.45
CA LEU A 527 10.37 -6.54 11.94
C LEU A 527 9.98 -5.13 11.45
N GLY A 528 8.85 -5.00 10.75
CA GLY A 528 8.36 -3.74 10.21
C GLY A 528 9.07 -3.27 8.92
N ARG A 529 9.95 -4.08 8.32
CA ARG A 529 10.64 -3.74 7.08
C ARG A 529 9.74 -4.02 5.86
N LYS A 530 9.77 -3.15 4.86
CA LYS A 530 9.06 -3.38 3.59
C LYS A 530 9.53 -4.72 3.00
N MET A 531 8.58 -5.58 2.63
CA MET A 531 8.90 -6.83 1.97
C MET A 531 9.45 -6.59 0.57
N SER A 532 10.60 -7.17 0.28
CA SER A 532 11.22 -7.11 -1.04
C SER A 532 12.01 -8.39 -1.33
N LYS A 533 12.17 -8.69 -2.61
CA LYS A 533 12.98 -9.83 -3.06
C LYS A 533 14.46 -9.66 -2.74
N SER A 534 14.95 -8.43 -2.82
CA SER A 534 16.35 -8.11 -2.52
C SER A 534 16.74 -8.37 -1.06
N LEU A 535 15.78 -8.23 -0.13
CA LEU A 535 15.97 -8.53 1.29
C LEU A 535 15.69 -10.00 1.64
N GLY A 536 15.11 -10.79 0.71
CA GLY A 536 14.75 -12.19 0.97
C GLY A 536 13.71 -12.38 2.08
N ASN A 537 12.95 -11.34 2.44
CA ASN A 537 11.97 -11.33 3.52
C ASN A 537 10.51 -11.47 3.05
N SER A 538 10.28 -11.70 1.75
CA SER A 538 8.95 -11.96 1.18
C SER A 538 8.83 -13.44 0.83
N PRO A 539 7.85 -14.17 1.39
CA PRO A 539 7.59 -15.55 0.96
C PRO A 539 7.14 -15.59 -0.50
N ASP A 540 7.34 -16.72 -1.17
CA ASP A 540 6.78 -16.92 -2.50
C ASP A 540 5.25 -17.06 -2.39
N PRO A 541 4.46 -16.24 -3.11
CA PRO A 541 3.01 -16.36 -3.08
C PRO A 541 2.46 -17.72 -3.53
N LEU A 542 3.12 -18.40 -4.47
CA LEU A 542 2.68 -19.72 -4.93
C LEU A 542 2.88 -20.78 -3.86
N ASP A 543 3.98 -20.73 -3.12
CA ASP A 543 4.22 -21.65 -2.00
C ASP A 543 3.16 -21.47 -0.91
N LEU A 544 2.75 -20.23 -0.62
CA LEU A 544 1.66 -19.98 0.33
C LEU A 544 0.31 -20.49 -0.19
N ILE A 545 0.01 -20.32 -1.47
CA ILE A 545 -1.20 -20.86 -2.09
C ILE A 545 -1.20 -22.38 -2.06
N ASP A 546 -0.09 -23.02 -2.33
CA ASP A 546 0.02 -24.50 -2.28
C ASP A 546 -0.15 -25.04 -0.85
N LYS A 547 0.32 -24.29 0.16
CA LYS A 547 0.25 -24.68 1.57
C LYS A 547 -1.12 -24.42 2.21
N TYR A 548 -1.73 -23.27 1.92
CA TYR A 548 -2.93 -22.78 2.62
C TYR A 548 -4.17 -22.68 1.74
N GLY A 549 -4.04 -22.88 0.43
CA GLY A 549 -5.07 -22.62 -0.56
C GLY A 549 -5.21 -21.13 -0.88
N ALA A 550 -5.69 -20.81 -2.08
CA ALA A 550 -5.88 -19.42 -2.50
C ALA A 550 -6.84 -18.65 -1.58
N ASP A 551 -7.97 -19.25 -1.19
CA ASP A 551 -8.93 -18.63 -0.25
C ASP A 551 -8.32 -18.36 1.12
N GLY A 552 -7.44 -19.26 1.62
CA GLY A 552 -6.72 -19.07 2.86
C GLY A 552 -5.76 -17.89 2.81
N VAL A 553 -5.03 -17.74 1.70
CA VAL A 553 -4.12 -16.58 1.49
C VAL A 553 -4.91 -15.29 1.35
N ARG A 554 -5.97 -15.26 0.53
CA ARG A 554 -6.85 -14.09 0.34
C ARG A 554 -7.44 -13.60 1.66
N MET A 555 -8.01 -14.50 2.43
CA MET A 555 -8.56 -14.17 3.75
C MET A 555 -7.48 -13.68 4.70
N GLY A 556 -6.33 -14.36 4.77
CA GLY A 556 -5.22 -13.96 5.64
C GLY A 556 -4.73 -12.55 5.35
N MET A 557 -4.62 -12.18 4.07
CA MET A 557 -4.26 -10.82 3.67
C MET A 557 -5.32 -9.80 4.11
N MET A 558 -6.61 -10.13 3.96
CA MET A 558 -7.70 -9.20 4.25
C MET A 558 -7.98 -9.02 5.74
N LEU A 559 -7.68 -10.00 6.59
CA LEU A 559 -7.89 -9.90 8.05
C LEU A 559 -7.10 -8.77 8.72
N SER A 560 -5.97 -8.37 8.13
CA SER A 560 -5.07 -7.35 8.69
C SER A 560 -4.89 -6.12 7.80
N ALA A 561 -5.78 -5.91 6.82
CA ALA A 561 -5.63 -4.91 5.76
C ALA A 561 -6.63 -3.73 5.83
N PRO A 562 -6.62 -2.89 6.88
CA PRO A 562 -7.40 -1.65 6.84
C PRO A 562 -6.80 -0.70 5.79
N ALA A 563 -7.68 0.04 5.08
CA ALA A 563 -7.26 0.94 4.00
C ALA A 563 -6.14 1.90 4.44
N GLY A 564 -5.05 1.93 3.67
CA GLY A 564 -3.95 2.88 3.82
C GLY A 564 -3.07 2.72 5.06
N ASN A 565 -3.19 1.63 5.80
CA ASN A 565 -2.29 1.28 6.90
C ASN A 565 -1.37 0.12 6.51
N ASP A 566 -0.13 0.18 6.96
CA ASP A 566 0.83 -0.89 6.72
C ASP A 566 0.40 -2.19 7.39
N ILE A 567 0.67 -3.31 6.74
CA ILE A 567 0.32 -4.64 7.18
C ILE A 567 1.57 -5.36 7.63
N LEU A 568 1.60 -5.80 8.88
CA LEU A 568 2.59 -6.75 9.35
C LEU A 568 2.13 -8.16 8.95
N PHE A 569 2.71 -8.69 7.88
CA PHE A 569 2.35 -10.02 7.39
C PHE A 569 2.88 -11.11 8.31
N ASP A 570 1.97 -11.99 8.71
CA ASP A 570 2.27 -13.22 9.41
C ASP A 570 1.59 -14.40 8.70
N GLU A 571 2.35 -15.45 8.45
CA GLU A 571 1.87 -16.68 7.78
C GLU A 571 0.74 -17.36 8.56
N SER A 572 0.67 -17.17 9.88
CA SER A 572 -0.42 -17.65 10.73
C SER A 572 -1.80 -17.10 10.34
N LEU A 573 -1.84 -15.93 9.69
CA LEU A 573 -3.09 -15.38 9.15
C LEU A 573 -3.62 -16.20 7.97
N CYS A 574 -2.73 -16.71 7.12
CA CYS A 574 -3.11 -17.64 6.05
C CYS A 574 -3.61 -18.98 6.61
N GLU A 575 -3.00 -19.45 7.70
CA GLU A 575 -3.47 -20.64 8.43
C GLU A 575 -4.86 -20.43 9.02
N GLN A 576 -5.14 -19.27 9.60
CA GLN A 576 -6.47 -18.90 10.08
C GLN A 576 -7.50 -18.94 8.95
N GLY A 577 -7.14 -18.39 7.77
CA GLY A 577 -7.97 -18.45 6.57
C GLY A 577 -8.28 -19.90 6.15
N ARG A 578 -7.27 -20.79 6.11
CA ARG A 578 -7.46 -22.21 5.83
C ARG A 578 -8.37 -22.89 6.86
N ASN A 579 -8.19 -22.57 8.14
CA ASN A 579 -9.03 -23.14 9.20
C ASN A 579 -10.48 -22.69 9.05
N PHE A 580 -10.73 -21.48 8.57
CA PHE A 580 -12.07 -21.03 8.26
C PHE A 580 -12.67 -21.80 7.06
N CYS A 581 -11.91 -22.03 5.99
CA CYS A 581 -12.35 -22.93 4.90
C CYS A 581 -12.77 -24.29 5.44
N ASN A 582 -11.96 -24.89 6.31
CA ASN A 582 -12.29 -26.19 6.94
C ASN A 582 -13.59 -26.13 7.78
N LYS A 583 -13.81 -25.02 8.48
CA LYS A 583 -15.05 -24.80 9.25
C LYS A 583 -16.28 -24.75 8.35
N ILE A 584 -16.19 -24.01 7.23
CA ILE A 584 -17.28 -23.91 6.24
C ILE A 584 -17.55 -25.28 5.62
N TRP A 585 -16.52 -25.99 5.23
CA TRP A 585 -16.64 -27.32 4.66
C TRP A 585 -17.29 -28.32 5.62
N ASN A 586 -16.87 -28.31 6.88
CA ASN A 586 -17.45 -29.21 7.90
C ASN A 586 -18.90 -28.88 8.21
N ALA A 587 -19.28 -27.60 8.24
CA ALA A 587 -20.67 -27.18 8.39
C ALA A 587 -21.54 -27.66 7.21
N PHE A 588 -21.03 -27.58 5.99
CA PHE A 588 -21.70 -28.08 4.80
C PHE A 588 -21.90 -29.61 4.86
N ARG A 589 -20.84 -30.36 5.18
CA ARG A 589 -20.96 -31.83 5.33
C ARG A 589 -21.94 -32.26 6.42
N LEU A 590 -22.00 -31.52 7.53
CA LEU A 590 -22.97 -31.76 8.60
C LEU A 590 -24.39 -31.61 8.07
N VAL A 591 -24.71 -30.53 7.37
CA VAL A 591 -26.05 -30.27 6.84
C VAL A 591 -26.43 -31.28 5.76
N GLN A 592 -25.54 -31.63 4.84
CA GLN A 592 -25.76 -32.60 3.80
C GLN A 592 -25.98 -34.04 4.35
N GLY A 593 -25.40 -34.33 5.51
CA GLY A 593 -25.55 -35.66 6.16
C GLY A 593 -26.89 -35.86 6.88
N TRP A 594 -27.77 -34.88 6.94
CA TRP A 594 -29.07 -35.01 7.61
C TRP A 594 -30.07 -35.80 6.76
N THR A 595 -30.84 -36.66 7.41
CA THR A 595 -31.98 -37.34 6.79
C THR A 595 -33.21 -36.44 6.87
N VAL A 596 -33.85 -36.17 5.73
CA VAL A 596 -35.01 -35.27 5.66
C VAL A 596 -36.30 -36.06 5.67
N SER A 597 -37.29 -35.57 6.41
CA SER A 597 -38.66 -36.15 6.43
C SER A 597 -39.68 -35.12 5.96
N GLU A 598 -40.40 -35.46 4.93
CA GLU A 598 -41.51 -34.62 4.40
C GLU A 598 -42.75 -34.58 5.30
N THR A 599 -42.86 -35.52 6.26
CA THR A 599 -44.04 -35.67 7.12
C THR A 599 -43.83 -35.16 8.53
N LEU A 600 -42.55 -34.87 8.90
CA LEU A 600 -42.27 -34.37 10.24
C LEU A 600 -42.66 -32.86 10.34
N PRO A 601 -43.45 -32.47 11.34
CA PRO A 601 -43.77 -31.04 11.53
C PRO A 601 -42.54 -30.29 12.08
N GLN A 602 -42.43 -29.02 11.68
CA GLN A 602 -41.42 -28.14 12.24
C GLN A 602 -41.70 -27.88 13.72
N ASN A 603 -40.66 -27.98 14.55
CA ASN A 603 -40.78 -27.72 15.99
C ASN A 603 -40.54 -26.23 16.30
N ASP A 604 -41.04 -25.79 17.47
CA ASP A 604 -40.98 -24.40 17.90
C ASP A 604 -39.54 -23.86 18.01
N VAL A 605 -38.58 -24.68 18.46
CA VAL A 605 -37.18 -24.28 18.56
C VAL A 605 -36.63 -23.96 17.17
N ALA A 606 -36.90 -24.79 16.18
CA ALA A 606 -36.46 -24.55 14.80
C ALA A 606 -37.12 -23.31 14.19
N ALA A 607 -38.44 -23.11 14.42
CA ALA A 607 -39.18 -21.94 13.94
C ALA A 607 -38.60 -20.64 14.53
N LEU A 608 -38.35 -20.59 15.84
CA LEU A 608 -37.71 -19.44 16.51
C LEU A 608 -36.28 -19.21 16.05
N ALA A 609 -35.51 -20.26 15.86
CA ALA A 609 -34.12 -20.18 15.36
C ALA A 609 -34.09 -19.58 13.94
N ILE A 610 -34.99 -20.01 13.05
CA ILE A 610 -35.06 -19.50 11.68
C ILE A 610 -35.46 -18.03 11.67
N ASN A 611 -36.45 -17.62 12.48
CA ASN A 611 -36.89 -16.24 12.59
C ASN A 611 -35.72 -15.33 13.09
N TRP A 612 -35.07 -15.77 14.16
CA TRP A 612 -33.92 -15.02 14.70
C TRP A 612 -32.78 -14.93 13.69
N PHE A 613 -32.34 -16.07 13.12
CA PHE A 613 -31.18 -16.05 12.22
C PHE A 613 -31.48 -15.31 10.92
N GLY A 614 -32.73 -15.35 10.44
CA GLY A 614 -33.17 -14.52 9.32
C GLY A 614 -33.05 -13.03 9.60
N ALA A 615 -33.43 -12.57 10.82
CA ALA A 615 -33.26 -11.20 11.26
C ALA A 615 -31.76 -10.81 11.36
N GLN A 616 -30.94 -11.70 11.94
CA GLN A 616 -29.47 -11.52 12.02
C GLN A 616 -28.85 -11.42 10.65
N MET A 617 -29.23 -12.28 9.70
CA MET A 617 -28.74 -12.30 8.33
C MET A 617 -29.03 -10.97 7.61
N ARG A 618 -30.27 -10.48 7.68
CA ARG A 618 -30.65 -9.19 7.07
C ARG A 618 -29.87 -8.03 7.67
N SER A 619 -29.74 -7.99 8.99
CA SER A 619 -28.99 -6.95 9.70
C SER A 619 -27.50 -6.95 9.30
N SER A 620 -26.85 -8.12 9.36
CA SER A 620 -25.42 -8.26 9.01
C SER A 620 -25.19 -7.95 7.52
N ALA A 621 -26.08 -8.37 6.62
CA ALA A 621 -25.95 -8.06 5.19
C ALA A 621 -26.01 -6.53 4.94
N ALA A 622 -26.85 -5.79 5.67
CA ALA A 622 -26.89 -4.33 5.57
C ALA A 622 -25.60 -3.67 6.10
N VAL A 623 -25.04 -4.16 7.20
CA VAL A 623 -23.77 -3.72 7.76
C VAL A 623 -22.63 -4.00 6.76
N ILE A 624 -22.60 -5.18 6.17
CA ILE A 624 -21.61 -5.56 5.13
C ILE A 624 -21.70 -4.62 3.93
N ALA A 625 -22.92 -4.32 3.46
CA ALA A 625 -23.14 -3.40 2.35
C ALA A 625 -22.65 -1.98 2.67
N ASP A 626 -22.88 -1.48 3.91
CA ASP A 626 -22.35 -0.21 4.38
C ASP A 626 -20.81 -0.19 4.38
N HIS A 627 -20.19 -1.25 4.89
CA HIS A 627 -18.72 -1.39 4.86
C HIS A 627 -18.18 -1.35 3.43
N PHE A 628 -18.77 -2.08 2.49
CA PHE A 628 -18.37 -2.02 1.07
C PHE A 628 -18.51 -0.61 0.49
N SER A 629 -19.60 0.12 0.81
CA SER A 629 -19.81 1.49 0.33
C SER A 629 -18.75 2.48 0.81
N LYS A 630 -18.11 2.18 1.93
CA LYS A 630 -17.03 2.96 2.58
C LYS A 630 -15.64 2.39 2.36
N TYR A 631 -15.49 1.39 1.51
CA TYR A 631 -14.24 0.66 1.27
C TYR A 631 -13.60 0.06 2.54
N ARG A 632 -14.41 -0.32 3.54
CA ARG A 632 -13.96 -1.01 4.75
C ARG A 632 -14.02 -2.53 4.55
N LEU A 633 -13.18 -3.05 3.67
CA LEU A 633 -13.27 -4.44 3.21
C LEU A 633 -12.90 -5.45 4.29
N SER A 634 -11.94 -5.12 5.17
CA SER A 634 -11.59 -5.97 6.31
C SER A 634 -12.75 -6.06 7.31
N ASP A 635 -13.44 -4.94 7.59
CA ASP A 635 -14.60 -4.93 8.48
C ASP A 635 -15.75 -5.73 7.87
N ALA A 636 -15.97 -5.62 6.55
CA ALA A 636 -16.96 -6.43 5.84
C ALA A 636 -16.66 -7.93 5.96
N LEU A 637 -15.39 -8.34 5.79
CA LEU A 637 -14.97 -9.73 5.96
C LEU A 637 -15.18 -10.22 7.40
N MET A 638 -14.82 -9.40 8.40
CA MET A 638 -14.99 -9.76 9.81
C MET A 638 -16.45 -9.94 10.18
N GLU A 639 -17.35 -9.09 9.66
CA GLU A 639 -18.81 -9.24 9.87
C GLU A 639 -19.31 -10.57 9.28
N VAL A 640 -18.90 -10.93 8.04
CA VAL A 640 -19.26 -12.24 7.45
C VAL A 640 -18.66 -13.40 8.24
N TYR A 641 -17.42 -13.24 8.71
CA TYR A 641 -16.74 -14.27 9.53
C TYR A 641 -17.52 -14.52 10.83
N HIS A 642 -17.88 -13.47 11.57
CA HIS A 642 -18.68 -13.60 12.80
C HIS A 642 -20.06 -14.16 12.53
N LEU A 643 -20.74 -13.69 11.46
CA LEU A 643 -22.04 -14.20 11.08
C LEU A 643 -21.99 -15.71 10.81
N PHE A 644 -20.95 -16.21 10.12
CA PHE A 644 -20.82 -17.63 9.85
C PHE A 644 -20.33 -18.43 11.05
N TRP A 645 -19.26 -17.99 11.71
CA TRP A 645 -18.60 -18.75 12.77
C TRP A 645 -19.40 -18.74 14.06
N ASP A 646 -19.74 -17.54 14.52
CA ASP A 646 -20.36 -17.38 15.83
C ASP A 646 -21.89 -17.54 15.77
N GLU A 647 -22.57 -16.98 14.77
CA GLU A 647 -24.03 -17.01 14.71
C GLU A 647 -24.59 -18.27 14.04
N PHE A 648 -24.15 -18.55 12.80
CA PHE A 648 -24.63 -19.70 12.06
C PHE A 648 -24.11 -21.02 12.63
N SER A 649 -22.81 -21.19 12.72
CA SER A 649 -22.21 -22.48 13.10
C SER A 649 -22.33 -22.78 14.59
N ALA A 650 -22.09 -21.79 15.48
CA ALA A 650 -22.08 -22.04 16.92
C ALA A 650 -23.49 -22.02 17.55
N TRP A 651 -24.46 -21.29 16.97
CA TRP A 651 -25.79 -21.19 17.52
C TRP A 651 -26.87 -21.78 16.61
N PHE A 652 -27.03 -21.29 15.37
CA PHE A 652 -28.13 -21.70 14.52
C PHE A 652 -28.10 -23.21 14.24
N LEU A 653 -26.97 -23.77 13.76
CA LEU A 653 -26.85 -25.19 13.50
C LEU A 653 -27.08 -26.04 14.74
N GLU A 654 -26.63 -25.62 15.93
CA GLU A 654 -26.87 -26.33 17.19
C GLU A 654 -28.35 -26.35 17.58
N LEU A 655 -29.11 -25.31 17.22
CA LEU A 655 -30.53 -25.23 17.48
C LEU A 655 -31.35 -26.17 16.56
N VAL A 656 -30.99 -26.20 15.27
CA VAL A 656 -31.79 -26.92 14.26
C VAL A 656 -31.34 -28.34 13.99
N LYS A 657 -30.09 -28.72 14.33
CA LYS A 657 -29.60 -30.04 14.07
C LYS A 657 -30.51 -31.10 14.70
N PRO A 658 -30.84 -32.18 13.97
CA PRO A 658 -31.59 -33.30 14.52
C PRO A 658 -30.76 -34.05 15.58
N ALA A 659 -31.44 -34.75 16.49
CA ALA A 659 -30.76 -35.68 17.40
C ALA A 659 -30.12 -36.84 16.58
N TYR A 660 -29.07 -37.41 17.12
CA TYR A 660 -28.37 -38.49 16.42
C TYR A 660 -29.31 -39.60 15.98
N GLY A 661 -29.26 -39.91 14.68
CA GLY A 661 -30.10 -40.95 14.07
C GLY A 661 -31.57 -40.53 13.84
N GLN A 662 -31.94 -39.28 14.09
CA GLN A 662 -33.29 -38.76 13.80
C GLN A 662 -33.30 -37.94 12.51
N ALA A 663 -34.47 -37.84 11.88
CA ALA A 663 -34.67 -36.99 10.72
C ALA A 663 -34.99 -35.56 11.11
N ILE A 664 -34.68 -34.63 10.22
CA ILE A 664 -35.08 -33.21 10.26
C ILE A 664 -36.33 -33.01 9.41
N ASP A 665 -37.20 -32.08 9.79
CA ASP A 665 -38.34 -31.68 8.96
C ASP A 665 -37.89 -30.91 7.71
N ALA A 666 -38.63 -31.07 6.62
CA ALA A 666 -38.29 -30.50 5.32
C ALA A 666 -38.21 -28.95 5.36
N ALA A 667 -39.10 -28.26 6.12
CA ALA A 667 -39.14 -26.83 6.19
C ALA A 667 -37.84 -26.24 6.84
N THR A 668 -37.44 -26.82 7.96
CA THR A 668 -36.18 -26.45 8.64
C THR A 668 -34.97 -26.76 7.78
N TYR A 669 -34.93 -27.87 7.08
CA TYR A 669 -33.84 -28.22 6.18
C TYR A 669 -33.71 -27.23 5.03
N GLN A 670 -34.81 -26.89 4.36
CA GLN A 670 -34.83 -25.91 3.26
C GLN A 670 -34.41 -24.49 3.74
N ALA A 671 -34.88 -24.06 4.89
CA ALA A 671 -34.46 -22.79 5.48
C ALA A 671 -32.96 -22.79 5.78
N THR A 672 -32.42 -23.90 6.28
CA THR A 672 -30.97 -24.06 6.54
C THR A 672 -30.15 -23.97 5.26
N LEU A 673 -30.59 -24.63 4.18
CA LEU A 673 -29.93 -24.53 2.87
C LEU A 673 -29.99 -23.12 2.28
N SER A 674 -31.14 -22.43 2.45
CA SER A 674 -31.29 -21.04 2.01
C SER A 674 -30.32 -20.11 2.73
N PHE A 675 -30.22 -20.21 4.04
CA PHE A 675 -29.23 -19.43 4.80
C PHE A 675 -27.79 -19.78 4.43
N PHE A 676 -27.51 -21.06 4.19
CA PHE A 676 -26.19 -21.48 3.75
C PHE A 676 -25.84 -20.88 2.38
N ASN A 677 -26.78 -20.88 1.44
CA ASN A 677 -26.63 -20.25 0.14
C ASN A 677 -26.36 -18.73 0.26
N ASP A 678 -27.10 -18.04 1.12
CA ASP A 678 -26.93 -16.61 1.34
C ASP A 678 -25.56 -16.28 1.98
N LEU A 679 -25.10 -17.10 2.93
CA LEU A 679 -23.76 -17.01 3.52
C LEU A 679 -22.67 -17.23 2.48
N LEU A 680 -22.82 -18.19 1.57
CA LEU A 680 -21.88 -18.39 0.46
C LEU A 680 -21.80 -17.17 -0.45
N HIS A 681 -22.94 -16.51 -0.74
CA HIS A 681 -22.97 -15.26 -1.52
C HIS A 681 -22.21 -14.11 -0.81
N LEU A 682 -22.39 -13.96 0.51
CA LEU A 682 -21.67 -12.94 1.27
C LEU A 682 -20.16 -13.21 1.32
N LEU A 683 -19.75 -14.48 1.37
CA LEU A 683 -18.34 -14.91 1.40
C LEU A 683 -17.66 -14.90 0.04
N HIS A 684 -18.41 -15.08 -1.05
CA HIS A 684 -17.84 -15.31 -2.39
C HIS A 684 -16.83 -14.26 -2.85
N PRO A 685 -17.03 -12.95 -2.64
CA PRO A 685 -16.03 -11.95 -3.01
C PRO A 685 -14.66 -12.20 -2.38
N PHE A 686 -14.64 -12.70 -1.15
CA PHE A 686 -13.42 -12.94 -0.36
C PHE A 686 -12.80 -14.31 -0.63
N MET A 687 -13.62 -15.34 -0.74
CA MET A 687 -13.25 -16.76 -0.79
C MET A 687 -13.92 -17.47 -1.97
N PRO A 688 -13.52 -17.15 -3.21
CA PRO A 688 -14.26 -17.56 -4.40
C PRO A 688 -14.21 -19.05 -4.69
N PHE A 689 -13.16 -19.79 -4.30
CA PHE A 689 -13.02 -21.21 -4.65
C PHE A 689 -13.93 -22.10 -3.83
N ILE A 690 -13.85 -22.01 -2.50
CA ILE A 690 -14.69 -22.85 -1.63
C ILE A 690 -16.16 -22.51 -1.77
N THR A 691 -16.49 -21.23 -1.95
CA THR A 691 -17.91 -20.82 -2.08
C THR A 691 -18.52 -21.29 -3.40
N GLU A 692 -17.78 -21.22 -4.50
CA GLU A 692 -18.24 -21.76 -5.79
C GLU A 692 -18.41 -23.29 -5.69
N GLU A 693 -17.42 -24.00 -5.16
CA GLU A 693 -17.46 -25.47 -5.00
C GLU A 693 -18.70 -25.91 -4.19
N LEU A 694 -18.94 -25.27 -3.04
CA LEU A 694 -20.07 -25.63 -2.19
C LEU A 694 -21.41 -25.21 -2.81
N TRP A 695 -21.45 -24.07 -3.51
CA TRP A 695 -22.66 -23.60 -4.17
C TRP A 695 -23.10 -24.53 -5.30
N GLN A 696 -22.15 -25.10 -6.06
CA GLN A 696 -22.41 -26.12 -7.08
C GLN A 696 -22.96 -27.42 -6.48
N ASN A 697 -22.62 -27.70 -5.22
CA ASN A 697 -23.01 -28.94 -4.53
C ASN A 697 -24.26 -28.82 -3.65
N ILE A 698 -24.74 -27.57 -3.40
CA ILE A 698 -25.90 -27.34 -2.52
C ILE A 698 -27.24 -27.73 -3.19
N SER A 699 -27.31 -27.59 -4.50
CA SER A 699 -28.43 -27.96 -5.36
C SER A 699 -27.95 -28.25 -6.78
N GLU A 700 -28.80 -28.94 -7.57
CA GLU A 700 -28.51 -29.16 -8.99
C GLU A 700 -28.38 -27.81 -9.74
N ARG A 701 -27.32 -27.67 -10.54
CA ARG A 701 -27.03 -26.52 -11.35
C ARG A 701 -26.90 -26.90 -12.83
N ARG A 702 -27.23 -25.96 -13.70
CA ARG A 702 -26.96 -26.11 -15.13
C ARG A 702 -25.50 -25.82 -15.42
N ASP A 703 -24.98 -26.43 -16.47
CA ASP A 703 -23.63 -26.14 -16.93
C ASP A 703 -23.48 -24.65 -17.25
N GLY A 704 -22.42 -24.01 -16.72
CA GLY A 704 -22.14 -22.59 -16.85
C GLY A 704 -22.81 -21.68 -15.79
N GLU A 705 -23.66 -22.18 -14.94
CA GLU A 705 -24.14 -21.39 -13.78
C GLU A 705 -23.03 -21.22 -12.73
N SER A 706 -22.93 -20.05 -12.15
CA SER A 706 -21.95 -19.72 -11.11
C SER A 706 -22.57 -18.82 -10.05
N ILE A 707 -22.14 -19.00 -8.80
CA ILE A 707 -22.53 -18.13 -7.68
C ILE A 707 -22.20 -16.65 -7.99
N MET A 708 -21.12 -16.39 -8.72
CA MET A 708 -20.66 -15.06 -9.08
C MET A 708 -21.70 -14.28 -9.91
N THR A 709 -22.52 -14.97 -10.70
CA THR A 709 -23.55 -14.36 -11.55
C THR A 709 -24.96 -14.61 -11.05
N SER A 710 -25.10 -15.34 -9.94
CA SER A 710 -26.37 -15.61 -9.29
C SER A 710 -26.78 -14.40 -8.42
N PRO A 711 -28.07 -13.98 -8.47
CA PRO A 711 -28.52 -12.84 -7.67
C PRO A 711 -28.54 -13.17 -6.17
N GLN A 712 -28.15 -12.22 -5.36
CA GLN A 712 -28.28 -12.30 -3.90
C GLN A 712 -29.76 -12.13 -3.51
N THR A 713 -30.26 -13.00 -2.63
CA THR A 713 -31.68 -13.05 -2.25
C THR A 713 -31.99 -12.41 -0.89
N ILE A 714 -30.97 -11.93 -0.16
CA ILE A 714 -31.15 -11.37 1.19
C ILE A 714 -31.95 -10.08 1.11
N GLN A 715 -33.05 -10.02 1.85
CA GLN A 715 -33.93 -8.87 1.92
C GLN A 715 -33.35 -7.78 2.81
N ALA A 716 -33.88 -6.57 2.67
CA ALA A 716 -33.57 -5.46 3.58
C ALA A 716 -34.05 -5.74 5.01
N PRO A 717 -33.39 -5.15 6.04
CA PRO A 717 -33.83 -5.27 7.43
C PRO A 717 -35.28 -4.83 7.63
N LEU A 718 -36.00 -5.55 8.51
CA LEU A 718 -37.35 -5.25 8.92
C LEU A 718 -37.34 -4.53 10.28
N ASP A 719 -38.40 -3.77 10.59
CA ASP A 719 -38.52 -3.06 11.87
C ASP A 719 -38.48 -4.00 13.09
N ALA A 720 -38.97 -5.23 12.93
CA ALA A 720 -38.99 -6.25 13.98
C ALA A 720 -37.62 -6.89 14.25
N ASP A 721 -36.65 -6.83 13.29
CA ASP A 721 -35.40 -7.57 13.36
C ASP A 721 -34.55 -7.18 14.57
N LYS A 722 -34.44 -5.89 14.85
CA LYS A 722 -33.68 -5.42 16.01
C LYS A 722 -34.16 -6.06 17.30
N ARG A 723 -35.50 -6.10 17.54
CA ARG A 723 -36.06 -6.70 18.75
C ARG A 723 -35.79 -8.21 18.82
N GLN A 724 -35.85 -8.93 17.68
CA GLN A 724 -35.57 -10.36 17.64
C GLN A 724 -34.09 -10.64 17.95
N ILE A 725 -33.18 -9.84 17.41
CA ILE A 725 -31.72 -9.95 17.67
C ILE A 725 -31.43 -9.63 19.13
N ASP A 726 -31.97 -8.54 19.70
CA ASP A 726 -31.75 -8.13 21.08
C ASP A 726 -32.31 -9.20 22.07
N ASN A 727 -33.49 -9.76 21.80
CA ASN A 727 -34.07 -10.83 22.62
C ASN A 727 -33.19 -12.07 22.58
N PHE A 728 -32.73 -12.48 21.41
CA PHE A 728 -31.89 -13.65 21.30
C PHE A 728 -30.50 -13.43 21.90
N ALA A 729 -29.95 -12.21 21.88
CA ALA A 729 -28.74 -11.86 22.60
C ALA A 729 -28.89 -12.07 24.12
N ALA A 730 -30.05 -11.70 24.69
CA ALA A 730 -30.36 -12.00 26.08
C ALA A 730 -30.46 -13.51 26.34
N VAL A 731 -31.10 -14.28 25.44
CA VAL A 731 -31.12 -15.77 25.52
C VAL A 731 -29.72 -16.37 25.54
N LYS A 732 -28.84 -15.90 24.66
CA LYS A 732 -27.43 -16.35 24.64
C LYS A 732 -26.72 -16.07 25.97
N GLN A 733 -26.96 -14.91 26.57
CA GLN A 733 -26.38 -14.55 27.86
C GLN A 733 -26.91 -15.47 28.97
N VAL A 734 -28.23 -15.75 29.01
CA VAL A 734 -28.82 -16.70 29.97
C VAL A 734 -28.13 -18.07 29.85
N ILE A 735 -28.09 -18.62 28.64
CA ILE A 735 -27.48 -19.94 28.38
C ILE A 735 -25.97 -19.94 28.76
N THR A 736 -25.27 -18.88 28.44
CA THR A 736 -23.82 -18.76 28.75
C THR A 736 -23.59 -18.71 30.26
N ASN A 737 -24.39 -17.95 31.00
CA ASN A 737 -24.34 -17.92 32.46
C ASN A 737 -24.64 -19.28 33.10
N ILE A 738 -25.69 -19.98 32.62
CA ILE A 738 -26.02 -21.32 33.10
C ILE A 738 -24.87 -22.29 32.86
N ARG A 739 -24.28 -22.29 31.66
CA ARG A 739 -23.11 -23.11 31.32
C ARG A 739 -21.89 -22.75 32.18
N GLY A 740 -21.68 -21.47 32.44
CA GLY A 740 -20.62 -20.96 33.33
C GLY A 740 -20.81 -21.47 34.77
N ILE A 741 -22.02 -21.41 35.30
CA ILE A 741 -22.36 -21.93 36.63
C ILE A 741 -22.13 -23.44 36.67
N ARG A 742 -22.63 -24.20 35.69
CA ARG A 742 -22.38 -25.64 35.60
C ARG A 742 -20.89 -25.97 35.63
N SER A 743 -20.10 -25.28 34.82
CA SER A 743 -18.63 -25.47 34.77
C SER A 743 -17.96 -25.15 36.10
N SER A 744 -18.30 -24.01 36.72
CA SER A 744 -17.70 -23.57 37.98
C SER A 744 -18.06 -24.45 39.15
N LYS A 745 -19.23 -25.08 39.12
CA LYS A 745 -19.76 -25.97 40.14
C LYS A 745 -19.56 -27.45 39.84
N ASN A 746 -18.87 -27.77 38.73
CA ASN A 746 -18.58 -29.13 38.25
C ASN A 746 -19.86 -29.99 38.03
N ILE A 747 -20.96 -29.36 37.60
CA ILE A 747 -22.24 -30.00 37.32
C ILE A 747 -22.26 -30.52 35.89
N SER A 748 -22.62 -31.79 35.71
CA SER A 748 -22.69 -32.42 34.39
C SER A 748 -23.66 -31.64 33.46
N PRO A 749 -23.28 -31.39 32.19
CA PRO A 749 -24.23 -30.84 31.21
C PRO A 749 -25.49 -31.67 31.01
N LYS A 750 -25.48 -32.96 31.37
CA LYS A 750 -26.61 -33.91 31.24
C LYS A 750 -27.58 -33.85 32.42
N GLU A 751 -27.21 -33.23 33.52
CA GLU A 751 -28.07 -33.07 34.72
C GLU A 751 -29.16 -32.05 34.45
N PRO A 752 -30.44 -32.35 34.58
CA PRO A 752 -31.52 -31.41 34.41
C PRO A 752 -31.58 -30.44 35.60
N LEU A 753 -31.68 -29.13 35.35
CA LEU A 753 -31.83 -28.11 36.40
C LEU A 753 -33.10 -27.32 36.21
N VAL A 754 -33.53 -26.60 37.27
CA VAL A 754 -34.70 -25.70 37.25
C VAL A 754 -34.16 -24.24 37.23
N LEU A 755 -34.70 -23.42 36.30
CA LEU A 755 -34.38 -21.99 36.23
C LEU A 755 -35.58 -21.17 36.71
N GLN A 756 -35.38 -20.27 37.64
CA GLN A 756 -36.35 -19.28 38.08
C GLN A 756 -35.98 -17.91 37.50
N VAL A 757 -37.01 -17.17 37.07
CA VAL A 757 -36.90 -15.76 36.67
C VAL A 757 -37.60 -14.93 37.72
N ILE A 758 -36.93 -13.98 38.34
CA ILE A 758 -37.47 -13.15 39.41
C ILE A 758 -38.26 -12.01 38.75
N GLY A 759 -39.56 -12.05 38.87
CA GLY A 759 -40.49 -11.11 38.21
C GLY A 759 -40.93 -11.58 36.81
N GLU A 760 -41.02 -10.64 35.87
CA GLU A 760 -41.44 -10.91 34.50
C GLU A 760 -40.31 -11.51 33.67
N ASN A 761 -40.60 -12.55 32.86
CA ASN A 761 -39.60 -13.16 31.96
C ASN A 761 -39.60 -12.44 30.61
N PRO A 762 -38.60 -11.61 30.30
CA PRO A 762 -38.56 -10.84 29.04
C PRO A 762 -38.29 -11.73 27.80
N VAL A 763 -37.83 -12.97 27.99
CA VAL A 763 -37.52 -13.91 26.94
C VAL A 763 -38.34 -15.17 26.98
N GLU A 764 -39.54 -15.11 27.55
CA GLU A 764 -40.44 -16.27 27.74
C GLU A 764 -40.69 -17.03 26.45
N ALA A 765 -40.89 -16.34 25.33
CA ALA A 765 -41.05 -16.95 24.01
C ALA A 765 -39.90 -17.88 23.59
N TYR A 766 -38.74 -17.76 24.19
CA TYR A 766 -37.53 -18.54 23.90
C TYR A 766 -37.21 -19.59 24.97
N ASN A 767 -38.14 -19.85 25.91
CA ASN A 767 -37.91 -20.84 26.98
C ASN A 767 -37.54 -22.22 26.44
N CYS A 768 -38.15 -22.65 25.32
CA CYS A 768 -37.86 -23.94 24.67
C CYS A 768 -36.40 -24.01 24.20
N ILE A 769 -35.82 -22.90 23.77
CA ILE A 769 -34.40 -22.80 23.36
C ILE A 769 -33.47 -22.92 24.57
N ILE A 770 -33.78 -22.18 25.67
CA ILE A 770 -33.00 -22.23 26.91
C ILE A 770 -33.06 -23.65 27.48
N SER A 771 -34.25 -24.28 27.53
CA SER A 771 -34.40 -25.65 27.98
C SER A 771 -33.59 -26.64 27.16
N LYS A 772 -33.60 -26.53 25.82
CA LYS A 772 -32.84 -27.42 24.93
C LYS A 772 -31.30 -27.25 25.10
N LEU A 773 -30.78 -26.01 25.07
CA LEU A 773 -29.34 -25.77 25.00
C LEU A 773 -28.64 -25.75 26.35
N ALA A 774 -29.38 -25.49 27.44
CA ALA A 774 -28.86 -25.45 28.80
C ALA A 774 -29.31 -26.64 29.66
N ASN A 775 -30.10 -27.60 29.09
CA ASN A 775 -30.69 -28.74 29.78
C ASN A 775 -31.47 -28.31 31.04
N ILE A 776 -32.43 -27.41 30.84
CA ILE A 776 -33.33 -26.90 31.89
C ILE A 776 -34.67 -27.65 31.77
N SER A 777 -35.06 -28.34 32.85
CA SER A 777 -36.32 -29.10 32.92
C SER A 777 -37.53 -28.23 33.09
N GLU A 778 -37.40 -27.06 33.76
CA GLU A 778 -38.49 -26.16 34.06
C GLU A 778 -37.97 -24.73 34.12
N ILE A 779 -38.73 -23.75 33.56
CA ILE A 779 -38.45 -22.32 33.68
C ILE A 779 -39.71 -21.70 34.28
N ALA A 780 -39.59 -21.13 35.50
CA ALA A 780 -40.71 -20.57 36.25
C ALA A 780 -40.49 -19.07 36.58
N ALA A 781 -41.48 -18.23 36.32
CA ALA A 781 -41.49 -16.85 36.82
C ALA A 781 -41.93 -16.87 38.29
N VAL A 782 -41.10 -16.29 39.16
CA VAL A 782 -41.34 -16.30 40.62
C VAL A 782 -41.16 -14.91 41.20
N THR A 783 -41.78 -14.62 42.34
CA THR A 783 -41.58 -13.34 43.05
C THR A 783 -40.40 -13.41 44.04
N VAL A 784 -40.08 -14.61 44.51
CA VAL A 784 -39.00 -14.88 45.47
C VAL A 784 -38.17 -16.09 44.99
N LYS A 785 -36.89 -15.99 44.98
CA LYS A 785 -35.97 -17.07 44.57
C LYS A 785 -35.95 -18.20 45.58
N GLY A 786 -35.80 -19.43 45.11
CA GLY A 786 -35.67 -20.62 45.92
C GLY A 786 -34.36 -20.68 46.72
N GLU A 787 -34.33 -21.39 47.84
CA GLU A 787 -33.13 -21.60 48.64
C GLU A 787 -32.09 -22.41 47.87
N GLY A 788 -30.80 -22.10 48.06
CA GLY A 788 -29.68 -22.80 47.43
C GLY A 788 -29.53 -22.48 45.91
N ALA A 789 -30.16 -21.42 45.41
CA ALA A 789 -30.05 -21.00 44.02
C ALA A 789 -28.78 -20.19 43.78
N SER A 790 -28.10 -20.46 42.63
CA SER A 790 -27.07 -19.59 42.10
C SER A 790 -27.72 -18.52 41.19
N THR A 791 -27.48 -17.24 41.47
CA THR A 791 -28.13 -16.14 40.75
C THR A 791 -27.21 -15.45 39.78
N PHE A 792 -27.78 -14.87 38.72
CA PHE A 792 -27.09 -14.02 37.75
C PHE A 792 -28.07 -13.03 37.13
N MET A 793 -27.51 -11.95 36.58
CA MET A 793 -28.29 -10.89 35.92
C MET A 793 -28.11 -10.97 34.40
N VAL A 794 -29.21 -10.75 33.67
CA VAL A 794 -29.15 -10.48 32.21
C VAL A 794 -30.01 -9.26 31.94
N GLY A 795 -29.41 -8.18 31.52
CA GLY A 795 -30.07 -6.88 31.48
C GLY A 795 -30.52 -6.47 32.86
N THR A 796 -31.82 -6.20 33.01
CA THR A 796 -32.47 -5.83 34.30
C THR A 796 -33.14 -7.01 35.00
N SER A 797 -33.12 -8.21 34.42
CA SER A 797 -33.81 -9.39 34.95
C SER A 797 -32.85 -10.27 35.74
N GLU A 798 -33.28 -10.67 36.94
CA GLU A 798 -32.56 -11.61 37.79
C GLU A 798 -33.02 -13.04 37.49
N TYR A 799 -32.05 -13.95 37.32
CA TYR A 799 -32.25 -15.37 37.12
C TYR A 799 -31.66 -16.14 38.29
N ALA A 800 -32.31 -17.17 38.73
CA ALA A 800 -31.87 -18.06 39.80
C ALA A 800 -31.89 -19.51 39.33
N LEU A 801 -30.73 -20.14 39.29
CA LEU A 801 -30.55 -21.55 38.91
C LEU A 801 -30.61 -22.40 40.17
N LEU A 802 -31.59 -23.26 40.31
CA LEU A 802 -31.70 -24.15 41.45
C LEU A 802 -30.72 -25.31 41.33
N LEU A 803 -29.82 -25.44 42.26
CA LEU A 803 -28.74 -26.43 42.25
C LEU A 803 -29.04 -27.61 43.17
N GLY A 804 -30.03 -27.47 44.07
CA GLY A 804 -30.48 -28.57 45.00
C GLY A 804 -29.30 -29.17 45.80
N ASN A 805 -29.34 -30.50 45.94
CA ASN A 805 -28.28 -31.23 46.66
C ASN A 805 -27.05 -31.54 45.82
N LEU A 806 -26.90 -30.91 44.64
CA LEU A 806 -25.81 -31.17 43.70
C LEU A 806 -24.52 -30.40 44.07
N ILE A 807 -24.55 -29.60 45.12
CA ILE A 807 -23.41 -28.84 45.63
C ILE A 807 -22.99 -29.44 46.99
N ASP A 808 -21.71 -29.74 47.11
CA ASP A 808 -21.11 -29.93 48.43
C ASP A 808 -20.99 -28.53 49.11
N ALA A 809 -22.00 -28.20 49.92
CA ALA A 809 -22.14 -26.91 50.59
C ALA A 809 -20.91 -26.60 51.46
N GLU A 810 -20.30 -27.61 52.09
CA GLU A 810 -19.09 -27.45 52.93
C GLU A 810 -17.85 -27.10 52.09
N ALA A 811 -17.70 -27.73 50.91
CA ALA A 811 -16.62 -27.41 50.00
C ALA A 811 -16.78 -26.01 49.39
N GLU A 812 -18.00 -25.59 49.03
CA GLU A 812 -18.30 -24.27 48.51
C GLU A 812 -18.12 -23.17 49.56
N ILE A 813 -18.57 -23.39 50.78
CA ILE A 813 -18.34 -22.49 51.90
C ILE A 813 -16.84 -22.28 52.13
N THR A 814 -16.06 -23.37 52.15
CA THR A 814 -14.61 -23.32 52.32
C THR A 814 -13.95 -22.51 51.22
N LYS A 815 -14.36 -22.73 49.94
CA LYS A 815 -13.83 -22.02 48.77
C LYS A 815 -14.20 -20.54 48.79
N ALA A 816 -15.47 -20.22 49.07
CA ALA A 816 -15.95 -18.84 49.15
C ALA A 816 -15.30 -18.05 50.28
N GLN A 817 -15.05 -18.70 51.43
CA GLN A 817 -14.33 -18.09 52.56
C GLN A 817 -12.86 -17.83 52.21
N ALA A 818 -12.19 -18.75 51.52
CA ALA A 818 -10.81 -18.58 51.06
C ALA A 818 -10.69 -17.43 50.06
N GLU A 819 -11.63 -17.33 49.08
CA GLU A 819 -11.68 -16.26 48.08
C GLU A 819 -12.03 -14.92 48.71
N LEU A 820 -12.97 -14.89 49.66
CA LEU A 820 -13.31 -13.68 50.43
C LEU A 820 -12.10 -13.14 51.17
N LYS A 821 -11.39 -14.00 51.88
CA LYS A 821 -10.17 -13.63 52.59
C LYS A 821 -9.07 -13.10 51.70
N HIS A 822 -8.92 -13.68 50.49
CA HIS A 822 -7.99 -13.21 49.49
C HIS A 822 -8.38 -11.83 48.93
N LEU A 823 -9.65 -11.62 48.61
CA LEU A 823 -10.15 -10.35 48.12
C LEU A 823 -10.15 -9.24 49.19
N GLU A 824 -10.43 -9.56 50.45
CA GLU A 824 -10.31 -8.59 51.55
C GLU A 824 -8.84 -8.17 51.76
N GLY A 825 -7.89 -9.10 51.64
CA GLY A 825 -6.45 -8.80 51.64
C GLY A 825 -6.02 -7.95 50.45
N PHE A 826 -6.55 -8.24 49.27
CA PHE A 826 -6.31 -7.46 48.07
C PHE A 826 -6.88 -6.04 48.18
N LEU A 827 -8.14 -5.90 48.65
CA LEU A 827 -8.80 -4.62 48.85
C LEU A 827 -8.01 -3.74 49.84
N ALA A 828 -7.56 -4.31 50.97
CA ALA A 828 -6.73 -3.62 51.94
C ALA A 828 -5.41 -3.10 51.31
N GLY A 829 -4.81 -3.88 50.41
CA GLY A 829 -3.63 -3.48 49.65
C GLY A 829 -3.89 -2.29 48.71
N VAL A 830 -5.02 -2.32 47.99
CA VAL A 830 -5.45 -1.24 47.07
C VAL A 830 -5.82 0.02 47.88
N GLU A 831 -6.52 -0.12 49.01
CA GLU A 831 -6.87 1.00 49.87
C GLU A 831 -5.63 1.65 50.51
N LYS A 832 -4.64 0.87 50.91
CA LYS A 832 -3.38 1.40 51.41
C LYS A 832 -2.63 2.21 50.35
N LYS A 833 -2.70 1.79 49.08
CA LYS A 833 -2.15 2.56 47.94
C LYS A 833 -2.90 3.85 47.71
N LEU A 834 -4.23 3.79 47.68
CA LEU A 834 -5.10 4.96 47.46
C LEU A 834 -5.10 5.92 48.66
N GLY A 835 -4.80 5.43 49.89
CA GLY A 835 -4.60 6.24 51.10
C GLY A 835 -3.24 6.95 51.15
N ASN A 836 -2.30 6.58 50.32
CA ASN A 836 -0.98 7.20 50.25
C ASN A 836 -1.05 8.49 49.38
N LYS A 837 -1.02 9.65 50.06
CA LYS A 837 -1.06 10.96 49.39
C LYS A 837 0.01 11.13 48.30
N ARG A 838 1.24 10.63 48.56
CA ARG A 838 2.33 10.71 47.56
C ARG A 838 2.05 9.90 46.29
N PHE A 839 1.34 8.79 46.42
CA PHE A 839 0.93 8.00 45.28
C PHE A 839 -0.19 8.70 44.48
N VAL A 840 -1.22 9.19 45.17
CA VAL A 840 -2.39 9.82 44.53
C VAL A 840 -2.03 11.15 43.87
N GLU A 841 -1.14 11.91 44.43
CA GLU A 841 -0.69 13.22 43.89
C GLU A 841 0.47 13.09 42.87
N GLY A 842 1.26 12.01 42.92
CA GLY A 842 2.46 11.83 42.08
C GLY A 842 2.33 10.86 40.92
N ALA A 843 1.32 10.00 40.92
CA ALA A 843 1.12 9.03 39.85
C ALA A 843 0.23 9.60 38.70
N PRO A 844 0.41 9.15 37.45
CA PRO A 844 -0.47 9.51 36.32
C PRO A 844 -1.94 9.24 36.65
N ALA A 845 -2.85 10.16 36.30
CA ALA A 845 -4.29 10.07 36.58
C ALA A 845 -4.91 8.73 36.16
N ALA A 846 -4.49 8.18 34.99
CA ALA A 846 -4.94 6.88 34.51
C ALA A 846 -4.58 5.71 35.45
N VAL A 847 -3.44 5.77 36.14
CA VAL A 847 -3.00 4.73 37.09
C VAL A 847 -3.80 4.81 38.39
N VAL A 848 -4.09 6.01 38.88
CA VAL A 848 -4.95 6.23 40.03
C VAL A 848 -6.38 5.76 39.75
N GLU A 849 -6.90 6.04 38.57
CA GLU A 849 -8.25 5.63 38.14
C GLU A 849 -8.35 4.10 38.00
N LEU A 850 -7.30 3.46 37.49
CA LEU A 850 -7.21 1.99 37.45
C LEU A 850 -7.25 1.36 38.86
N GLU A 851 -6.56 1.93 39.84
CA GLU A 851 -6.60 1.44 41.24
C GLU A 851 -7.97 1.70 41.88
N ARG A 852 -8.66 2.81 41.57
CA ARG A 852 -10.05 3.05 42.01
C ARG A 852 -11.02 2.03 41.44
N LYS A 853 -10.88 1.70 40.14
CA LYS A 853 -11.67 0.66 39.48
C LYS A 853 -11.44 -0.71 40.12
N LYS A 854 -10.17 -1.08 40.40
CA LYS A 854 -9.83 -2.31 41.14
C LYS A 854 -10.47 -2.37 42.52
N LYS A 855 -10.56 -1.22 43.24
CA LYS A 855 -11.25 -1.11 44.51
C LYS A 855 -12.75 -1.42 44.34
N ALA A 856 -13.45 -0.73 43.44
CA ALA A 856 -14.87 -0.92 43.19
C ALA A 856 -15.21 -2.35 42.76
N ASP A 857 -14.38 -2.94 41.90
CA ASP A 857 -14.53 -4.33 41.45
C ASP A 857 -14.34 -5.33 42.61
N ALA A 858 -13.37 -5.09 43.50
CA ALA A 858 -13.13 -5.93 44.67
C ALA A 858 -14.28 -5.81 45.69
N GLU A 859 -14.73 -4.60 45.99
CA GLU A 859 -15.88 -4.34 46.89
C GLU A 859 -17.15 -5.06 46.38
N THR A 860 -17.44 -4.97 45.07
CA THR A 860 -18.56 -5.66 44.45
C THR A 860 -18.46 -7.18 44.58
N LYS A 861 -17.30 -7.76 44.33
CA LYS A 861 -17.06 -9.21 44.48
C LYS A 861 -17.16 -9.66 45.94
N ILE A 862 -16.64 -8.89 46.85
CA ILE A 862 -16.75 -9.17 48.31
C ILE A 862 -18.21 -9.17 48.74
N ALA A 863 -19.02 -8.21 48.29
CA ALA A 863 -20.45 -8.16 48.58
C ALA A 863 -21.19 -9.39 48.09
N VAL A 864 -20.92 -9.80 46.85
CA VAL A 864 -21.48 -11.03 46.21
C VAL A 864 -21.07 -12.28 47.00
N LEU A 865 -19.81 -12.43 47.38
CA LEU A 865 -19.33 -13.58 48.16
C LEU A 865 -19.97 -13.64 49.54
N LYS A 866 -20.13 -12.51 50.24
CA LYS A 866 -20.80 -12.45 51.53
C LYS A 866 -22.28 -12.83 51.43
N GLU A 867 -22.97 -12.42 50.37
CA GLU A 867 -24.37 -12.82 50.11
C GLU A 867 -24.46 -14.32 49.77
N THR A 868 -23.50 -14.83 49.00
CA THR A 868 -23.37 -16.28 48.69
C THR A 868 -23.15 -17.09 49.95
N LEU A 869 -22.21 -16.73 50.84
CA LEU A 869 -21.99 -17.40 52.13
C LEU A 869 -23.24 -17.38 53.01
N LYS A 870 -23.92 -16.24 53.10
CA LYS A 870 -25.21 -16.12 53.80
C LYS A 870 -26.30 -17.05 53.26
N SER A 871 -26.35 -17.19 51.90
CA SER A 871 -27.30 -18.11 51.23
C SER A 871 -27.02 -19.58 51.46
N LEU A 872 -25.72 -19.91 51.73
CA LEU A 872 -25.26 -21.26 52.01
C LEU A 872 -25.30 -21.59 53.52
N GLY A 873 -25.80 -20.66 54.36
CA GLY A 873 -25.93 -20.83 55.80
C GLY A 873 -24.64 -20.69 56.65
N ALA A 874 -23.61 -19.98 56.08
CA ALA A 874 -22.33 -19.74 56.73
C ALA A 874 -22.14 -18.28 57.21
#